data_11ed15e92bc187c4e9770c49f7c233c9
#
_entry.id   11ed15e92bc187c4e9770c49f7c233c9
#
_cell.length_a   1.000
_cell.length_b   1.000
_cell.length_c   1.000
_cell.angle_alpha   90.00
_cell.angle_beta   90.00
_cell.angle_gamma   90.00
#
_symmetry.space_group_name_H-M   'P 1'
#
loop_
_entity.id
_entity.type
_entity.pdbx_description
1 polymer ?
#
loop_
_entity_poly.entity_id
_entity_poly.type
_entity_poly.pdbx_seq_one_letter_code
_entity_poly.pdbx_strand_id
1 'polypeptide(L)'
;MIKYLKYMFVAAIVMIAATGCQEDWEDTFSKEPAAPELVNNGMILMTKNTMSESITWAWSAARFMQGEVSYALYAQYGTTAAVQVGTTTKDLSLTVTKTDFHTLLEGISGIPENNSFDLAFYVVASDANGKYESAKQSMKVYSYGDAVSAVVAASVSELVLDMNDPAGEVQLLSWEAARLTYNEAITYAVSVSYDGGEAVEVAKDLTGTTCTKTVDEWNELVVATGAPEAVPANVQFVVTAYSETYPDGVPSAPLTVKVTTYKATYPAYIQLTGTDKKIPQSTLTKGLFECFVTLDSDANFKLLDPDSEAQVGSDDAEATTDDKGNKVINGTIGGNTAISLSAGTYRISVSMKFNTLQIVKIESMGLIGSATVGGWDKETPLVYDAVANTYSVVTTLTKDGEYKPRANDNWGYAIDADGIFRDGGDNFKFEGETGEYKVIVDVNKHPFTVKVLSTAFPTEEFIYIPGNHQGWNPAVAQALRTSDFDGVYKGFSNLNGDFKFTKQRNWDNGEYNSSHFSTYEGGLAPSTDGSNINMPTAGFYYIVADVMNGELTATATTWGIIGDATADGWNSDQNMTWDSDKKCWTATLTLTDGTMKFRANDGWDINVGGKVDDLSFGGDNLSVSAGTYDIELYLERTDSDVMYCTMTKK
;
A
#
# COMPACT_ATOMS: atom_id res chain seq x y z
N MET A 1 23.35 -37.99 -8.55
CA MET A 1 24.09 -38.95 -7.69
C MET A 1 23.19 -39.70 -6.71
N ILE A 2 22.05 -39.19 -6.29
CA ILE A 2 21.08 -39.80 -5.35
C ILE A 2 20.26 -40.95 -5.98
N LYS A 3 20.04 -40.92 -7.31
CA LYS A 3 19.21 -41.91 -8.02
C LYS A 3 19.85 -43.29 -8.13
N TYR A 4 21.17 -43.38 -8.07
CA TYR A 4 21.90 -44.69 -8.13
C TYR A 4 22.11 -45.34 -6.79
N LEU A 5 21.98 -44.63 -5.66
CA LEU A 5 22.13 -45.17 -4.32
C LEU A 5 20.93 -46.06 -3.93
N LYS A 6 19.72 -45.78 -4.45
CA LYS A 6 18.52 -46.58 -4.18
C LYS A 6 18.57 -47.99 -4.81
N TYR A 7 19.22 -48.16 -5.94
CA TYR A 7 19.34 -49.46 -6.61
C TYR A 7 20.47 -50.32 -6.08
N MET A 8 21.50 -49.72 -5.47
CA MET A 8 22.59 -50.48 -4.82
C MET A 8 22.13 -51.14 -3.52
N PHE A 9 21.20 -50.59 -2.78
CA PHE A 9 20.69 -51.19 -1.54
C PHE A 9 19.82 -52.43 -1.81
N VAL A 10 19.01 -52.43 -2.86
CA VAL A 10 18.19 -53.60 -3.23
C VAL A 10 19.08 -54.74 -3.78
N ALA A 11 20.13 -54.42 -4.52
CA ALA A 11 21.09 -55.42 -5.03
C ALA A 11 21.95 -56.02 -3.91
N ALA A 12 22.28 -55.28 -2.85
CA ALA A 12 23.07 -55.81 -1.72
C ALA A 12 22.26 -56.79 -0.85
N ILE A 13 20.94 -56.59 -0.71
CA ILE A 13 20.06 -57.47 0.06
C ILE A 13 19.84 -58.81 -0.67
N VAL A 14 19.78 -58.81 -2.01
CA VAL A 14 19.66 -60.04 -2.80
C VAL A 14 20.95 -60.87 -2.78
N MET A 15 22.13 -60.24 -2.66
CA MET A 15 23.41 -60.98 -2.59
C MET A 15 23.71 -61.62 -1.23
N ILE A 16 23.16 -61.11 -0.14
CA ILE A 16 23.30 -61.74 1.19
C ILE A 16 22.45 -62.99 1.31
N ALA A 17 21.40 -63.14 0.55
CA ALA A 17 20.57 -64.34 0.54
C ALA A 17 21.16 -65.52 -0.29
N ALA A 18 22.23 -65.31 -1.07
CA ALA A 18 22.78 -66.27 -1.99
C ALA A 18 24.12 -66.97 -1.51
N THR A 19 24.70 -66.56 -0.38
CA THR A 19 25.89 -67.19 0.17
C THR A 19 25.58 -67.87 1.50
N GLY A 20 24.64 -68.80 1.46
CA GLY A 20 24.53 -69.82 2.51
C GLY A 20 25.56 -70.92 2.28
N CYS A 21 26.68 -70.95 3.00
CA CYS A 21 27.54 -72.09 3.07
C CYS A 21 26.73 -73.33 3.48
N GLN A 22 26.76 -74.36 2.64
CA GLN A 22 26.38 -75.71 2.99
C GLN A 22 27.46 -76.24 3.87
N GLU A 23 27.33 -76.20 5.20
CA GLU A 23 28.05 -77.06 6.10
C GLU A 23 27.14 -78.22 6.51
N ASP A 24 27.52 -79.44 6.13
CA ASP A 24 26.90 -80.66 6.57
C ASP A 24 27.17 -80.84 8.09
N TRP A 25 26.26 -80.39 8.92
CA TRP A 25 26.17 -80.76 10.30
C TRP A 25 24.94 -81.68 10.46
N GLU A 26 25.17 -82.99 10.53
CA GLU A 26 24.22 -83.94 11.08
C GLU A 26 24.07 -83.68 12.59
N ASP A 27 23.27 -82.70 12.94
CA ASP A 27 22.86 -82.48 14.31
C ASP A 27 21.37 -82.75 14.48
N THR A 28 21.06 -83.52 15.46
CA THR A 28 19.77 -83.89 16.01
C THR A 28 18.98 -82.71 16.60
N PHE A 29 18.91 -81.61 15.90
CA PHE A 29 17.96 -80.57 16.25
C PHE A 29 16.72 -80.75 15.38
N SER A 30 15.57 -80.81 16.05
CA SER A 30 14.28 -80.70 15.35
C SER A 30 14.27 -79.43 14.49
N LYS A 31 14.25 -79.63 13.15
CA LYS A 31 14.16 -78.52 12.20
C LYS A 31 12.74 -78.01 12.28
N GLU A 32 12.46 -77.13 13.29
CA GLU A 32 11.18 -76.46 13.39
C GLU A 32 11.12 -75.39 12.33
N PRO A 33 9.94 -75.20 11.65
CA PRO A 33 9.75 -74.14 10.71
C PRO A 33 10.07 -72.80 11.35
N ALA A 34 10.88 -71.98 10.68
CA ALA A 34 11.22 -70.64 11.12
C ALA A 34 10.47 -69.62 10.25
N ALA A 35 9.80 -68.66 10.89
CA ALA A 35 9.10 -67.57 10.27
C ALA A 35 10.04 -66.68 9.44
N PRO A 36 9.53 -65.98 8.43
CA PRO A 36 10.31 -64.98 7.72
C PRO A 36 10.64 -63.77 8.61
N GLU A 37 11.64 -63.01 8.23
CA GLU A 37 11.96 -61.71 8.86
C GLU A 37 11.63 -60.58 7.91
N LEU A 38 10.77 -59.63 8.33
CA LEU A 38 10.43 -58.49 7.58
C LEU A 38 11.52 -57.40 7.68
N VAL A 39 11.93 -56.84 6.54
CA VAL A 39 12.87 -55.72 6.50
C VAL A 39 12.12 -54.42 6.82
N ASN A 40 12.67 -53.60 7.72
CA ASN A 40 12.07 -52.32 8.07
C ASN A 40 12.39 -51.28 6.99
N ASN A 41 11.36 -50.71 6.37
CA ASN A 41 11.48 -49.69 5.32
C ASN A 41 11.62 -48.25 5.87
N GLY A 42 11.70 -48.07 7.19
CA GLY A 42 11.71 -46.75 7.79
C GLY A 42 10.35 -46.08 7.75
N MET A 43 10.30 -44.86 7.22
CA MET A 43 9.06 -44.09 7.08
C MET A 43 8.42 -44.27 5.69
N ILE A 44 7.12 -44.56 5.69
CA ILE A 44 6.29 -44.61 4.48
C ILE A 44 5.57 -43.27 4.37
N LEU A 45 5.98 -42.48 3.40
CA LEU A 45 5.39 -41.14 3.15
C LEU A 45 4.44 -41.20 1.97
N MET A 46 3.18 -40.90 2.23
CA MET A 46 2.13 -40.74 1.21
C MET A 46 1.64 -39.28 1.24
N THR A 47 1.97 -38.52 0.21
CA THR A 47 1.47 -37.16 -0.02
C THR A 47 0.67 -37.12 -1.30
N LYS A 48 -0.18 -36.12 -1.47
CA LYS A 48 -1.00 -35.95 -2.67
C LYS A 48 -0.19 -36.08 -3.97
N ASN A 49 1.05 -35.61 -3.96
CA ASN A 49 1.93 -35.60 -5.14
C ASN A 49 2.69 -36.93 -5.35
N THR A 50 2.69 -37.85 -4.39
CA THR A 50 3.45 -39.12 -4.46
C THR A 50 2.59 -40.34 -4.64
N MET A 51 1.30 -40.22 -4.85
CA MET A 51 0.35 -41.35 -4.90
C MET A 51 0.57 -42.31 -6.05
N SER A 52 1.16 -41.86 -7.16
CA SER A 52 1.53 -42.73 -8.30
C SER A 52 2.78 -43.59 -8.05
N GLU A 53 3.52 -43.35 -6.96
CA GLU A 53 4.69 -44.12 -6.61
C GLU A 53 4.26 -45.44 -5.96
N SER A 54 5.23 -46.40 -5.85
CA SER A 54 5.01 -47.70 -5.23
C SER A 54 5.85 -47.86 -3.97
N ILE A 55 5.34 -48.69 -3.06
CA ILE A 55 6.02 -49.12 -1.84
C ILE A 55 6.36 -50.62 -2.03
N THR A 56 7.61 -50.99 -1.73
CA THR A 56 8.05 -52.37 -1.78
C THR A 56 8.48 -52.83 -0.38
N TRP A 57 7.85 -53.87 0.11
CA TRP A 57 8.29 -54.58 1.32
C TRP A 57 9.05 -55.81 0.90
N ALA A 58 10.09 -56.16 1.63
CA ALA A 58 10.91 -57.33 1.43
C ALA A 58 11.08 -58.10 2.75
N TRP A 59 11.27 -59.41 2.64
CA TRP A 59 11.46 -60.29 3.78
C TRP A 59 12.40 -61.43 3.43
N SER A 60 12.95 -62.10 4.45
CA SER A 60 13.73 -63.31 4.27
C SER A 60 12.83 -64.50 3.95
N ALA A 61 13.38 -65.54 3.30
CA ALA A 61 12.66 -66.80 3.12
C ALA A 61 12.40 -67.48 4.47
N ALA A 62 11.18 -67.96 4.64
CA ALA A 62 10.88 -68.86 5.75
C ALA A 62 11.69 -70.16 5.59
N ARG A 63 12.18 -70.74 6.70
CA ARG A 63 13.04 -71.91 6.67
C ARG A 63 12.30 -73.15 7.18
N PHE A 64 12.74 -74.31 6.71
CA PHE A 64 12.19 -75.61 7.07
C PHE A 64 10.70 -75.79 6.78
N MET A 65 10.20 -75.08 5.78
CA MET A 65 8.85 -75.22 5.29
C MET A 65 8.71 -76.43 4.40
N GLN A 66 7.48 -76.95 4.26
CA GLN A 66 7.19 -78.13 3.44
C GLN A 66 6.33 -77.81 2.22
N GLY A 67 6.84 -78.11 1.04
CA GLY A 67 6.14 -77.86 -0.21
C GLY A 67 6.27 -76.41 -0.69
N GLU A 68 5.27 -75.95 -1.43
CA GLU A 68 5.26 -74.59 -1.89
C GLU A 68 4.93 -73.62 -0.75
N VAL A 69 5.75 -72.60 -0.60
CA VAL A 69 5.57 -71.55 0.39
C VAL A 69 4.96 -70.29 -0.26
N SER A 70 3.93 -69.79 0.36
CA SER A 70 3.33 -68.50 -0.01
C SER A 70 3.42 -67.50 1.15
N TYR A 71 3.52 -66.21 0.81
CA TYR A 71 3.69 -65.13 1.79
C TYR A 71 2.53 -64.12 1.66
N ALA A 72 2.00 -63.70 2.79
CA ALA A 72 1.05 -62.59 2.88
C ALA A 72 1.54 -61.53 3.86
N LEU A 73 1.59 -60.26 3.44
CA LEU A 73 1.92 -59.12 4.28
C LEU A 73 0.68 -58.61 4.98
N TYR A 74 0.77 -58.31 6.26
CA TYR A 74 -0.31 -57.73 7.07
C TYR A 74 0.12 -56.42 7.68
N ALA A 75 -0.84 -55.48 7.81
CA ALA A 75 -0.70 -54.23 8.54
C ALA A 75 -1.73 -54.15 9.67
N GLN A 76 -1.32 -53.60 10.82
CA GLN A 76 -2.17 -53.45 12.00
C GLN A 76 -1.96 -52.10 12.67
N TYR A 77 -3.02 -51.33 12.89
CA TYR A 77 -2.99 -50.10 13.65
C TYR A 77 -3.44 -50.32 15.10
N GLY A 78 -2.55 -50.06 16.05
CA GLY A 78 -2.85 -50.26 17.47
C GLY A 78 -3.38 -51.68 17.77
N THR A 79 -4.59 -51.79 18.29
CA THR A 79 -5.27 -53.05 18.63
C THR A 79 -6.35 -53.45 17.61
N THR A 80 -6.44 -52.78 16.46
CA THR A 80 -7.43 -53.10 15.41
C THR A 80 -7.14 -54.49 14.80
N ALA A 81 -8.11 -55.03 14.08
CA ALA A 81 -7.86 -56.25 13.29
C ALA A 81 -6.79 -55.96 12.22
N ALA A 82 -5.89 -56.91 12.04
CA ALA A 82 -4.87 -56.81 10.98
C ALA A 82 -5.54 -56.96 9.60
N VAL A 83 -5.11 -56.17 8.64
CA VAL A 83 -5.55 -56.21 7.25
C VAL A 83 -4.42 -56.70 6.35
N GLN A 84 -4.74 -57.49 5.32
CA GLN A 84 -3.74 -57.96 4.37
C GLN A 84 -3.41 -56.82 3.39
N VAL A 85 -2.11 -56.58 3.20
CA VAL A 85 -1.60 -55.63 2.23
C VAL A 85 -1.36 -56.33 0.91
N GLY A 86 -2.06 -55.92 -0.13
CA GLY A 86 -1.99 -56.50 -1.48
C GLY A 86 -2.42 -57.96 -1.51
N THR A 87 -1.80 -58.75 -2.38
CA THR A 87 -2.13 -60.17 -2.60
C THR A 87 -1.06 -61.08 -2.04
N THR A 88 -1.46 -62.34 -1.78
CA THR A 88 -0.49 -63.38 -1.42
C THR A 88 0.47 -63.66 -2.58
N THR A 89 1.75 -63.80 -2.32
CA THR A 89 2.83 -64.00 -3.30
C THR A 89 3.71 -65.17 -2.94
N LYS A 90 4.44 -65.71 -3.93
CA LYS A 90 5.55 -66.66 -3.70
C LYS A 90 6.91 -65.97 -3.65
N ASP A 91 6.96 -64.67 -4.00
CA ASP A 91 8.17 -63.85 -4.00
C ASP A 91 8.52 -63.42 -2.58
N LEU A 92 9.80 -63.06 -2.34
CA LEU A 92 10.29 -62.53 -1.10
C LEU A 92 10.10 -60.98 -0.99
N SER A 93 9.22 -60.46 -1.78
CA SER A 93 8.84 -59.04 -1.76
C SER A 93 7.41 -58.86 -2.25
N LEU A 94 6.82 -57.74 -1.84
CA LEU A 94 5.51 -57.29 -2.32
C LEU A 94 5.62 -55.81 -2.66
N THR A 95 5.15 -55.45 -3.85
CA THR A 95 5.08 -54.04 -4.30
C THR A 95 3.62 -53.68 -4.46
N VAL A 96 3.23 -52.55 -3.85
CA VAL A 96 1.86 -52.00 -3.92
C VAL A 96 1.96 -50.52 -4.26
N THR A 97 1.04 -49.98 -5.03
CA THR A 97 1.00 -48.54 -5.28
C THR A 97 0.62 -47.79 -3.99
N LYS A 98 1.09 -46.57 -3.83
CA LYS A 98 0.68 -45.75 -2.68
C LYS A 98 -0.83 -45.50 -2.69
N THR A 99 -1.44 -45.41 -3.87
CA THR A 99 -2.89 -45.30 -4.00
C THR A 99 -3.62 -46.50 -3.41
N ASP A 100 -3.22 -47.74 -3.77
CA ASP A 100 -3.88 -48.93 -3.26
C ASP A 100 -3.61 -49.09 -1.74
N PHE A 101 -2.43 -48.75 -1.29
CA PHE A 101 -2.12 -48.78 0.13
C PHE A 101 -2.89 -47.72 0.93
N HIS A 102 -3.09 -46.51 0.38
CA HIS A 102 -3.90 -45.48 1.01
C HIS A 102 -5.37 -45.92 1.13
N THR A 103 -5.94 -46.45 0.05
CA THR A 103 -7.31 -47.01 0.06
C THR A 103 -7.49 -48.12 1.08
N LEU A 104 -6.45 -48.96 1.28
CA LEU A 104 -6.45 -49.96 2.35
C LEU A 104 -6.51 -49.30 3.74
N LEU A 105 -5.75 -48.23 3.96
CA LEU A 105 -5.72 -47.51 5.23
C LEU A 105 -7.03 -46.82 5.57
N GLU A 106 -7.76 -46.28 4.55
CA GLU A 106 -9.10 -45.68 4.73
C GLU A 106 -10.09 -46.72 5.34
N GLY A 107 -9.89 -47.98 5.07
CA GLY A 107 -10.67 -49.09 5.67
C GLY A 107 -10.33 -49.42 7.12
N ILE A 108 -9.25 -48.86 7.70
CA ILE A 108 -8.83 -49.11 9.09
C ILE A 108 -9.33 -47.98 9.98
N SER A 109 -10.24 -48.29 10.88
CA SER A 109 -10.81 -47.30 11.81
C SER A 109 -9.77 -46.63 12.70
N GLY A 110 -9.82 -45.32 12.84
CA GLY A 110 -9.01 -44.52 13.78
C GLY A 110 -7.62 -44.12 13.29
N ILE A 111 -7.30 -44.36 12.03
CA ILE A 111 -6.08 -43.84 11.41
C ILE A 111 -6.21 -42.31 11.27
N PRO A 112 -5.25 -41.50 11.76
CA PRO A 112 -5.28 -40.07 11.62
C PRO A 112 -4.88 -39.65 10.20
N GLU A 113 -5.69 -38.78 9.58
CA GLU A 113 -5.38 -38.11 8.30
C GLU A 113 -4.44 -36.91 8.49
N ASN A 114 -3.65 -36.58 7.48
CA ASN A 114 -2.66 -35.49 7.50
C ASN A 114 -1.76 -35.52 8.72
N ASN A 115 -1.40 -36.73 9.17
CA ASN A 115 -0.54 -36.93 10.32
C ASN A 115 0.28 -38.20 10.16
N SER A 116 1.34 -38.32 10.92
CA SER A 116 2.14 -39.55 11.00
C SER A 116 1.68 -40.42 12.18
N PHE A 117 1.66 -41.71 11.96
CA PHE A 117 1.32 -42.72 12.96
C PHE A 117 2.19 -43.97 12.80
N ASP A 118 2.24 -44.79 13.82
CA ASP A 118 2.95 -46.05 13.78
C ASP A 118 2.00 -47.17 13.35
N LEU A 119 2.41 -47.93 12.32
CA LEU A 119 1.69 -49.09 11.80
C LEU A 119 2.58 -50.31 11.93
N ALA A 120 2.06 -51.36 12.53
CA ALA A 120 2.79 -52.62 12.69
C ALA A 120 2.58 -53.48 11.44
N PHE A 121 3.69 -53.93 10.85
CA PHE A 121 3.70 -54.84 9.71
C PHE A 121 4.27 -56.19 10.10
N TYR A 122 3.74 -57.26 9.56
CA TYR A 122 4.30 -58.61 9.70
C TYR A 122 3.94 -59.48 8.49
N VAL A 123 4.75 -60.48 8.22
CA VAL A 123 4.59 -61.42 7.11
C VAL A 123 4.20 -62.78 7.65
N VAL A 124 3.21 -63.39 7.03
CA VAL A 124 2.77 -64.75 7.29
C VAL A 124 3.22 -65.66 6.13
N ALA A 125 4.14 -66.57 6.42
CA ALA A 125 4.49 -67.63 5.51
C ALA A 125 3.52 -68.80 5.73
N SER A 126 3.00 -69.38 4.66
CA SER A 126 2.09 -70.52 4.72
C SER A 126 2.59 -71.65 3.83
N ASP A 127 2.52 -72.87 4.34
CA ASP A 127 2.80 -74.09 3.60
C ASP A 127 1.69 -75.15 3.81
N ALA A 128 1.91 -76.39 3.40
CA ALA A 128 0.94 -77.47 3.56
C ALA A 128 0.65 -77.83 5.05
N ASN A 129 1.58 -77.48 6.00
CA ASN A 129 1.48 -77.85 7.38
C ASN A 129 1.02 -76.71 8.32
N GLY A 130 1.10 -75.47 7.89
CA GLY A 130 0.69 -74.40 8.79
C GLY A 130 1.04 -72.98 8.31
N LYS A 131 0.90 -72.04 9.25
CA LYS A 131 1.19 -70.61 9.08
C LYS A 131 2.21 -70.16 10.12
N TYR A 132 3.18 -69.40 9.69
CA TYR A 132 4.30 -68.95 10.54
C TYR A 132 4.45 -67.43 10.36
N GLU A 133 4.25 -66.70 11.45
CA GLU A 133 4.23 -65.24 11.45
C GLU A 133 5.58 -64.66 11.81
N SER A 134 6.06 -63.66 11.10
CA SER A 134 7.23 -62.86 11.48
C SER A 134 6.98 -62.06 12.75
N ALA A 135 8.04 -61.60 13.38
CA ALA A 135 7.92 -60.53 14.36
C ALA A 135 7.28 -59.29 13.71
N LYS A 136 6.44 -58.57 14.47
CA LYS A 136 5.85 -57.31 14.04
C LYS A 136 6.91 -56.19 14.02
N GLN A 137 7.00 -55.49 12.90
CA GLN A 137 7.90 -54.34 12.74
C GLN A 137 7.03 -53.07 12.71
N SER A 138 7.27 -52.14 13.62
CA SER A 138 6.64 -50.86 13.63
C SER A 138 7.31 -49.95 12.60
N MET A 139 6.53 -49.41 11.65
CA MET A 139 6.99 -48.44 10.66
C MET A 139 6.14 -47.17 10.80
N LYS A 140 6.79 -46.01 10.70
CA LYS A 140 6.09 -44.76 10.71
C LYS A 140 5.44 -44.51 9.33
N VAL A 141 4.15 -44.26 9.30
CA VAL A 141 3.39 -43.99 8.10
C VAL A 141 2.82 -42.59 8.20
N TYR A 142 2.94 -41.79 7.15
CA TYR A 142 2.18 -40.60 6.97
C TYR A 142 1.15 -40.82 5.84
N SER A 143 -0.12 -40.62 6.17
CA SER A 143 -1.21 -40.66 5.19
C SER A 143 -1.79 -39.26 5.02
N TYR A 144 -1.89 -38.82 3.78
CA TYR A 144 -2.58 -37.55 3.49
C TYR A 144 -4.10 -37.76 3.60
N GLY A 145 -4.80 -36.68 3.94
CA GLY A 145 -6.27 -36.60 3.93
C GLY A 145 -6.68 -35.25 3.36
N ASP A 146 -7.92 -34.88 3.51
CA ASP A 146 -8.38 -33.54 3.18
C ASP A 146 -7.63 -32.50 4.03
N ALA A 147 -7.38 -31.34 3.42
CA ALA A 147 -6.77 -30.25 4.13
C ALA A 147 -7.66 -29.82 5.32
N VAL A 148 -7.07 -29.73 6.49
CA VAL A 148 -7.74 -29.24 7.68
C VAL A 148 -7.40 -27.77 7.84
N SER A 149 -8.40 -26.90 7.72
CA SER A 149 -8.26 -25.45 7.90
C SER A 149 -7.87 -25.08 9.32
N ALA A 150 -7.36 -23.87 9.51
CA ALA A 150 -7.13 -23.30 10.85
C ALA A 150 -8.46 -23.19 11.62
N VAL A 151 -8.40 -23.37 12.95
CA VAL A 151 -9.54 -23.13 13.86
C VAL A 151 -9.28 -21.82 14.56
N VAL A 152 -10.05 -20.77 14.19
CA VAL A 152 -9.82 -19.39 14.65
C VAL A 152 -10.61 -19.10 15.91
N ALA A 153 -9.98 -18.42 16.86
CA ALA A 153 -10.58 -17.92 18.08
C ALA A 153 -10.24 -16.44 18.29
N ALA A 154 -11.18 -15.67 18.84
CA ALA A 154 -10.93 -14.32 19.30
C ALA A 154 -10.66 -14.31 20.81
N SER A 155 -9.80 -13.39 21.26
CA SER A 155 -9.53 -13.15 22.67
C SER A 155 -10.74 -12.60 23.42
N VAL A 156 -11.62 -11.91 22.70
CA VAL A 156 -12.86 -11.32 23.19
C VAL A 156 -13.99 -11.48 22.16
N SER A 157 -15.22 -11.58 22.59
CA SER A 157 -16.40 -11.60 21.71
C SER A 157 -16.86 -10.20 21.29
N GLU A 158 -16.46 -9.18 22.04
CA GLU A 158 -16.75 -7.77 21.78
C GLU A 158 -15.48 -6.95 22.07
N LEU A 159 -15.04 -6.19 21.06
CA LEU A 159 -13.90 -5.28 21.13
C LEU A 159 -14.39 -3.84 20.98
N VAL A 160 -14.07 -3.00 21.95
CA VAL A 160 -14.26 -1.55 21.88
C VAL A 160 -12.88 -0.91 21.73
N LEU A 161 -12.68 -0.22 20.62
CA LEU A 161 -11.41 0.45 20.34
C LEU A 161 -11.40 1.83 20.99
N ASP A 162 -10.35 2.12 21.77
CA ASP A 162 -10.24 3.39 22.50
C ASP A 162 -9.35 4.37 21.76
N MET A 163 -9.92 5.47 21.29
CA MET A 163 -9.20 6.56 20.61
C MET A 163 -8.09 7.19 21.49
N ASN A 164 -8.18 7.06 22.81
CA ASN A 164 -7.18 7.62 23.73
C ASN A 164 -5.95 6.71 23.91
N ASP A 165 -6.00 5.48 23.39
CA ASP A 165 -4.86 4.54 23.39
C ASP A 165 -4.64 3.93 21.99
N PRO A 166 -4.40 4.76 20.98
CA PRO A 166 -4.28 4.30 19.59
C PRO A 166 -3.07 3.37 19.34
N ALA A 167 -2.02 3.50 20.16
CA ALA A 167 -0.81 2.67 20.08
C ALA A 167 -0.90 1.39 20.92
N GLY A 168 -1.95 1.23 21.73
CA GLY A 168 -2.19 0.03 22.54
C GLY A 168 -2.29 -1.21 21.66
N GLU A 169 -1.52 -2.26 21.98
CA GLU A 169 -1.53 -3.51 21.22
C GLU A 169 -2.69 -4.42 21.63
N VAL A 170 -3.41 -4.94 20.65
CA VAL A 170 -4.50 -5.90 20.84
C VAL A 170 -4.24 -7.16 20.04
N GLN A 171 -3.91 -8.26 20.73
CA GLN A 171 -3.92 -9.60 20.11
C GLN A 171 -5.37 -10.08 20.05
N LEU A 172 -6.06 -9.74 18.95
CA LEU A 172 -7.49 -10.09 18.80
C LEU A 172 -7.67 -11.56 18.43
N LEU A 173 -6.84 -12.09 17.54
CA LEU A 173 -7.02 -13.41 16.96
C LEU A 173 -5.89 -14.37 17.33
N SER A 174 -6.27 -15.61 17.51
CA SER A 174 -5.37 -16.77 17.58
C SER A 174 -6.03 -17.96 16.86
N TRP A 175 -5.23 -18.94 16.43
CA TRP A 175 -5.77 -20.12 15.75
C TRP A 175 -4.96 -21.37 16.03
N GLU A 176 -5.64 -22.53 15.98
CA GLU A 176 -4.97 -23.79 15.85
C GLU A 176 -4.40 -23.92 14.45
N ALA A 177 -3.17 -24.43 14.34
CA ALA A 177 -2.51 -24.54 13.05
C ALA A 177 -3.29 -25.45 12.09
N ALA A 178 -3.40 -25.01 10.85
CA ALA A 178 -3.92 -25.83 9.77
C ALA A 178 -3.02 -27.07 9.55
N ARG A 179 -3.61 -28.15 9.06
CA ARG A 179 -2.89 -29.36 8.65
C ARG A 179 -3.14 -29.58 7.17
N LEU A 180 -2.19 -29.18 6.34
CA LEU A 180 -2.34 -29.20 4.88
C LEU A 180 -1.63 -30.42 4.28
N THR A 181 -0.32 -30.53 4.50
CA THR A 181 0.47 -31.68 4.05
C THR A 181 1.62 -31.97 5.02
N TYR A 182 2.39 -33.03 4.73
CA TYR A 182 3.52 -33.42 5.55
C TYR A 182 4.74 -32.53 5.28
N ASN A 183 5.22 -31.89 6.35
CA ASN A 183 6.51 -31.18 6.39
C ASN A 183 6.65 -30.00 5.41
N GLU A 184 5.54 -29.45 4.91
CA GLU A 184 5.54 -28.20 4.19
C GLU A 184 5.47 -27.03 5.18
N ALA A 185 6.14 -25.94 4.83
CA ALA A 185 5.98 -24.68 5.54
C ALA A 185 4.57 -24.13 5.28
N ILE A 186 3.87 -23.74 6.35
CA ILE A 186 2.55 -23.13 6.27
C ILE A 186 2.68 -21.65 6.61
N THR A 187 2.14 -20.81 5.76
CA THR A 187 1.94 -19.38 6.02
C THR A 187 0.44 -19.06 6.09
N TYR A 188 0.11 -17.98 6.75
CA TYR A 188 -1.27 -17.57 6.94
C TYR A 188 -1.48 -16.13 6.47
N ALA A 189 -2.66 -15.90 5.90
CA ALA A 189 -3.20 -14.55 5.71
C ALA A 189 -4.47 -14.41 6.56
N VAL A 190 -4.67 -13.21 7.09
CA VAL A 190 -5.87 -12.85 7.86
C VAL A 190 -6.60 -11.78 7.09
N SER A 191 -7.90 -11.92 6.94
CA SER A 191 -8.78 -10.94 6.34
C SER A 191 -9.98 -10.63 7.23
N VAL A 192 -10.55 -9.44 7.06
CA VAL A 192 -11.76 -8.98 7.75
C VAL A 192 -12.77 -8.46 6.74
N SER A 193 -14.05 -8.72 6.95
CA SER A 193 -15.15 -8.22 6.13
C SER A 193 -16.36 -7.81 6.98
N TYR A 194 -17.21 -6.96 6.42
CA TYR A 194 -18.45 -6.52 7.03
C TYR A 194 -19.63 -6.70 6.08
N ASP A 195 -20.74 -7.24 6.59
CA ASP A 195 -22.04 -7.40 5.88
C ASP A 195 -21.94 -8.05 4.49
N GLY A 196 -21.02 -9.02 4.34
CA GLY A 196 -20.78 -9.71 3.05
C GLY A 196 -20.09 -8.86 1.98
N GLY A 197 -19.54 -7.70 2.35
CA GLY A 197 -18.73 -6.85 1.48
C GLY A 197 -17.34 -7.44 1.18
N GLU A 198 -16.56 -6.70 0.42
CA GLU A 198 -15.19 -7.08 0.06
C GLU A 198 -14.31 -7.23 1.32
N ALA A 199 -13.49 -8.27 1.32
CA ALA A 199 -12.60 -8.53 2.43
C ALA A 199 -11.35 -7.64 2.37
N VAL A 200 -11.01 -7.04 3.50
CA VAL A 200 -9.78 -6.24 3.69
C VAL A 200 -8.70 -7.15 4.25
N GLU A 201 -7.50 -7.13 3.68
CA GLU A 201 -6.33 -7.86 4.17
C GLU A 201 -5.86 -7.23 5.50
N VAL A 202 -5.82 -8.03 6.56
CA VAL A 202 -5.30 -7.62 7.88
C VAL A 202 -3.80 -7.89 7.98
N ALA A 203 -3.38 -9.06 7.53
CA ALA A 203 -1.98 -9.48 7.53
C ALA A 203 -1.80 -10.65 6.56
N LYS A 204 -0.58 -10.84 6.06
CA LYS A 204 -0.17 -11.95 5.20
C LYS A 204 1.20 -12.49 5.58
N ASP A 205 1.56 -13.63 4.98
CA ASP A 205 2.85 -14.30 5.17
C ASP A 205 3.20 -14.57 6.64
N LEU A 206 2.18 -14.72 7.49
CA LEU A 206 2.37 -15.02 8.90
C LEU A 206 2.84 -16.48 9.06
N THR A 207 3.89 -16.69 9.85
CA THR A 207 4.37 -18.03 10.23
C THR A 207 3.92 -18.45 11.63
N GLY A 208 3.39 -17.49 12.41
CA GLY A 208 2.78 -17.73 13.73
C GLY A 208 1.28 -17.99 13.63
N THR A 209 0.68 -18.26 14.78
CA THR A 209 -0.75 -18.57 14.92
C THR A 209 -1.51 -17.52 15.74
N THR A 210 -1.06 -16.29 15.68
CA THR A 210 -1.70 -15.12 16.33
C THR A 210 -1.65 -13.90 15.42
N CYS A 211 -2.61 -12.98 15.59
CA CYS A 211 -2.61 -11.70 14.94
C CYS A 211 -2.80 -10.60 15.99
N THR A 212 -1.78 -9.75 16.10
CA THR A 212 -1.76 -8.59 16.98
C THR A 212 -1.65 -7.35 16.11
N LYS A 213 -2.43 -6.33 16.42
CA LYS A 213 -2.42 -5.01 15.80
C LYS A 213 -2.63 -3.96 16.88
N THR A 214 -2.23 -2.73 16.61
CA THR A 214 -2.57 -1.63 17.49
C THR A 214 -4.08 -1.32 17.42
N VAL A 215 -4.59 -0.64 18.42
CA VAL A 215 -5.99 -0.15 18.47
C VAL A 215 -6.31 0.62 17.21
N ASP A 216 -5.41 1.48 16.76
CA ASP A 216 -5.59 2.29 15.56
C ASP A 216 -5.57 1.46 14.27
N GLU A 217 -4.64 0.53 14.13
CA GLU A 217 -4.63 -0.38 12.98
C GLU A 217 -5.93 -1.19 12.88
N TRP A 218 -6.44 -1.71 14.01
CA TRP A 218 -7.73 -2.39 14.03
C TRP A 218 -8.88 -1.45 13.61
N ASN A 219 -8.84 -0.19 14.09
CA ASN A 219 -9.84 0.81 13.72
C ASN A 219 -9.86 1.07 12.22
N GLU A 220 -8.70 1.33 11.62
CA GLU A 220 -8.57 1.58 10.18
C GLU A 220 -9.00 0.38 9.34
N LEU A 221 -8.57 -0.84 9.71
CA LEU A 221 -8.93 -2.07 9.00
C LEU A 221 -10.44 -2.33 9.04
N VAL A 222 -11.07 -2.16 10.18
CA VAL A 222 -12.52 -2.40 10.32
C VAL A 222 -13.31 -1.32 9.59
N VAL A 223 -12.92 -0.05 9.67
CA VAL A 223 -13.54 1.04 8.91
C VAL A 223 -13.40 0.84 7.40
N ALA A 224 -12.25 0.34 6.94
CA ALA A 224 -12.02 0.06 5.52
C ALA A 224 -12.97 -1.01 4.93
N THR A 225 -13.58 -1.88 5.77
CA THR A 225 -14.60 -2.83 5.32
C THR A 225 -15.97 -2.18 5.02
N GLY A 226 -16.13 -0.88 5.30
CA GLY A 226 -17.41 -0.18 5.25
C GLY A 226 -18.26 -0.35 6.52
N ALA A 227 -17.70 -0.89 7.59
CA ALA A 227 -18.37 -0.93 8.88
C ALA A 227 -18.61 0.49 9.43
N PRO A 228 -19.78 0.76 10.05
CA PRO A 228 -20.10 2.09 10.56
C PRO A 228 -19.16 2.50 11.70
N GLU A 229 -18.68 3.76 11.65
CA GLU A 229 -17.81 4.31 12.67
C GLU A 229 -18.58 4.62 13.97
N ALA A 230 -17.93 4.41 15.11
CA ALA A 230 -18.47 4.67 16.47
C ALA A 230 -19.78 3.94 16.79
N VAL A 231 -20.09 2.87 16.06
CA VAL A 231 -21.27 2.02 16.26
C VAL A 231 -20.83 0.56 16.29
N PRO A 232 -21.34 -0.27 17.22
CA PRO A 232 -21.02 -1.69 17.24
C PRO A 232 -21.41 -2.40 15.94
N ALA A 233 -20.48 -3.06 15.29
CA ALA A 233 -20.66 -3.81 14.05
C ALA A 233 -20.15 -5.25 14.20
N ASN A 234 -20.86 -6.22 13.62
CA ASN A 234 -20.42 -7.60 13.56
C ASN A 234 -19.54 -7.78 12.33
N VAL A 235 -18.23 -7.91 12.51
CA VAL A 235 -17.27 -8.16 11.43
C VAL A 235 -16.86 -9.62 11.42
N GLN A 236 -16.52 -10.14 10.25
CA GLN A 236 -16.12 -11.52 10.04
C GLN A 236 -14.64 -11.60 9.72
N PHE A 237 -13.91 -12.43 10.46
CA PHE A 237 -12.50 -12.73 10.24
C PHE A 237 -12.35 -14.11 9.61
N VAL A 238 -11.46 -14.22 8.63
CA VAL A 238 -11.06 -15.48 8.00
C VAL A 238 -9.54 -15.58 8.04
N VAL A 239 -9.04 -16.75 8.46
CA VAL A 239 -7.62 -17.09 8.39
C VAL A 239 -7.44 -18.10 7.28
N THR A 240 -6.66 -17.78 6.27
CA THR A 240 -6.37 -18.66 5.13
C THR A 240 -4.96 -19.20 5.26
N ALA A 241 -4.81 -20.51 5.24
CA ALA A 241 -3.53 -21.20 5.33
C ALA A 241 -3.03 -21.56 3.93
N TYR A 242 -1.75 -21.30 3.65
CA TYR A 242 -1.08 -21.56 2.36
C TYR A 242 0.09 -22.49 2.53
N SER A 243 0.33 -23.33 1.53
CA SER A 243 1.54 -24.15 1.39
C SER A 243 1.88 -24.34 -0.08
N GLU A 244 3.02 -24.99 -0.39
CA GLU A 244 3.39 -25.31 -1.77
C GLU A 244 2.30 -26.14 -2.49
N THR A 245 1.70 -27.09 -1.77
CA THR A 245 0.61 -27.94 -2.31
C THR A 245 -0.73 -27.19 -2.42
N TYR A 246 -0.96 -26.18 -1.60
CA TYR A 246 -2.18 -25.38 -1.56
C TYR A 246 -1.89 -23.89 -1.80
N PRO A 247 -1.46 -23.52 -3.01
CA PRO A 247 -1.11 -22.12 -3.33
C PRO A 247 -2.33 -21.19 -3.34
N ASP A 248 -3.52 -21.70 -3.59
CA ASP A 248 -4.78 -20.92 -3.55
C ASP A 248 -5.31 -20.73 -2.13
N GLY A 249 -4.69 -21.41 -1.15
CA GLY A 249 -5.03 -21.33 0.26
C GLY A 249 -6.24 -22.17 0.68
N VAL A 250 -6.28 -22.48 1.98
CA VAL A 250 -7.38 -23.20 2.64
C VAL A 250 -7.95 -22.29 3.72
N PRO A 251 -9.13 -21.68 3.50
CA PRO A 251 -9.72 -20.73 4.43
C PRO A 251 -10.34 -21.44 5.64
N SER A 252 -10.29 -20.80 6.79
CA SER A 252 -11.04 -21.17 7.98
C SER A 252 -12.54 -20.92 7.82
N ALA A 253 -13.34 -21.49 8.71
CA ALA A 253 -14.68 -20.97 8.93
C ALA A 253 -14.60 -19.49 9.38
N PRO A 254 -15.54 -18.61 8.92
CA PRO A 254 -15.57 -17.21 9.36
C PRO A 254 -15.84 -17.12 10.89
N LEU A 255 -15.04 -16.30 11.58
CA LEU A 255 -15.25 -15.96 12.97
C LEU A 255 -15.88 -14.57 13.07
N THR A 256 -17.03 -14.46 13.71
CA THR A 256 -17.69 -13.17 13.94
C THR A 256 -17.24 -12.57 15.26
N VAL A 257 -16.78 -11.32 15.24
CA VAL A 257 -16.47 -10.50 16.41
C VAL A 257 -17.25 -9.20 16.30
N LYS A 258 -17.84 -8.76 17.42
CA LYS A 258 -18.48 -7.48 17.52
C LYS A 258 -17.42 -6.41 17.81
N VAL A 259 -17.21 -5.47 16.89
CA VAL A 259 -16.22 -4.41 17.03
C VAL A 259 -16.92 -3.06 17.05
N THR A 260 -16.54 -2.20 17.98
CA THR A 260 -16.91 -0.78 18.02
C THR A 260 -15.68 0.03 17.68
N THR A 261 -15.68 0.64 16.50
CA THR A 261 -14.65 1.57 16.07
C THR A 261 -14.83 2.93 16.72
N TYR A 262 -13.84 3.80 16.60
CA TYR A 262 -13.98 5.21 16.94
C TYR A 262 -13.93 6.09 15.68
N LYS A 263 -14.52 7.28 15.78
CA LYS A 263 -14.44 8.30 14.74
C LYS A 263 -13.54 9.42 15.23
N ALA A 264 -12.34 9.50 14.66
CA ALA A 264 -11.44 10.61 14.89
C ALA A 264 -11.64 11.69 13.82
N THR A 265 -11.90 12.91 14.24
CA THR A 265 -11.93 14.11 13.40
C THR A 265 -10.75 14.99 13.77
N TYR A 266 -10.06 15.48 12.76
CA TYR A 266 -8.91 16.35 12.93
C TYR A 266 -9.10 17.60 12.06
N PRO A 267 -8.62 18.79 12.49
CA PRO A 267 -8.73 20.01 11.70
C PRO A 267 -7.90 19.89 10.40
N ALA A 268 -8.19 20.74 9.42
CA ALA A 268 -7.43 20.76 8.18
C ALA A 268 -5.96 21.21 8.37
N TYR A 269 -5.69 21.99 9.41
CA TYR A 269 -4.36 22.44 9.83
C TYR A 269 -4.34 22.74 11.33
N ILE A 270 -3.17 22.78 11.89
CA ILE A 270 -2.91 23.42 13.21
C ILE A 270 -2.15 24.71 13.01
N GLN A 271 -2.37 25.70 13.87
CA GLN A 271 -1.70 27.01 13.80
C GLN A 271 -0.74 27.19 14.97
N LEU A 272 0.41 27.82 14.71
CA LEU A 272 1.32 28.25 15.77
C LEU A 272 0.83 29.57 16.33
N THR A 273 0.37 29.60 17.60
CA THR A 273 -0.19 30.81 18.22
C THR A 273 0.82 31.97 18.21
N GLY A 274 0.32 33.18 17.98
CA GLY A 274 1.17 34.39 17.89
C GLY A 274 1.97 34.50 16.58
N THR A 275 1.73 33.62 15.63
CA THR A 275 2.29 33.66 14.26
C THR A 275 1.19 33.45 13.23
N ASP A 276 1.50 33.66 11.96
CA ASP A 276 0.65 33.34 10.81
C ASP A 276 0.87 31.89 10.28
N LYS A 277 1.80 31.15 10.91
CA LYS A 277 2.22 29.85 10.40
C LYS A 277 1.22 28.75 10.71
N LYS A 278 0.89 27.97 9.67
CA LYS A 278 -0.02 26.84 9.70
C LYS A 278 0.72 25.58 9.32
N ILE A 279 0.42 24.49 9.99
CA ILE A 279 0.93 23.16 9.67
C ILE A 279 -0.24 22.34 9.15
N PRO A 280 -0.31 22.04 7.85
CA PRO A 280 -1.43 21.32 7.27
C PRO A 280 -1.47 19.86 7.70
N GLN A 281 -2.66 19.28 7.77
CA GLN A 281 -2.82 17.84 7.98
C GLN A 281 -2.24 17.06 6.80
N SER A 282 -1.56 15.98 7.09
CA SER A 282 -1.07 15.02 6.08
C SER A 282 -2.22 14.47 5.24
N THR A 283 -1.98 14.30 3.95
CA THR A 283 -2.92 13.59 3.07
C THR A 283 -2.75 12.07 3.14
N LEU A 284 -1.61 11.61 3.64
CA LEU A 284 -1.30 10.19 3.78
C LEU A 284 -1.76 9.63 5.14
N THR A 285 -1.61 10.40 6.22
CA THR A 285 -1.85 9.93 7.59
C THR A 285 -2.78 10.88 8.33
N LYS A 286 -3.97 10.43 8.64
CA LYS A 286 -4.94 11.21 9.43
C LYS A 286 -4.39 11.55 10.81
N GLY A 287 -4.58 12.80 11.25
CA GLY A 287 -4.11 13.27 12.55
C GLY A 287 -2.62 13.56 12.65
N LEU A 288 -1.86 13.39 11.55
CA LEU A 288 -0.50 13.87 11.40
C LEU A 288 -0.50 15.24 10.73
N PHE A 289 0.20 16.21 11.30
CA PHE A 289 0.41 17.57 10.79
C PHE A 289 1.90 17.77 10.60
N GLU A 290 2.33 18.02 9.38
CA GLU A 290 3.75 18.09 9.08
C GLU A 290 4.05 18.98 7.88
N CYS A 291 4.96 19.93 8.08
CA CYS A 291 5.54 20.74 7.02
C CYS A 291 6.85 21.38 7.50
N PHE A 292 7.54 22.08 6.61
CA PHE A 292 8.62 22.97 7.01
C PHE A 292 8.04 24.37 7.27
N VAL A 293 8.52 24.99 8.34
CA VAL A 293 8.10 26.33 8.77
C VAL A 293 9.33 27.19 8.95
N THR A 294 9.34 28.37 8.33
CA THR A 294 10.38 29.39 8.57
C THR A 294 9.83 30.47 9.48
N LEU A 295 10.57 30.70 10.57
CA LEU A 295 10.32 31.77 11.54
C LEU A 295 11.32 32.89 11.30
N ASP A 296 10.84 34.09 11.02
CA ASP A 296 11.66 35.27 10.76
C ASP A 296 12.23 35.88 12.06
N SER A 297 11.66 35.55 13.20
CA SER A 297 12.08 35.95 14.55
C SER A 297 11.83 34.83 15.54
N ASP A 298 12.43 34.95 16.72
CA ASP A 298 12.17 34.04 17.84
C ASP A 298 10.68 34.00 18.16
N ALA A 299 10.15 32.81 18.32
CA ALA A 299 8.73 32.57 18.58
C ALA A 299 8.52 31.70 19.81
N ASN A 300 7.47 32.03 20.57
CA ASN A 300 7.00 31.25 21.70
C ASN A 300 5.50 30.97 21.47
N PHE A 301 5.17 29.75 21.15
CA PHE A 301 3.86 29.40 20.65
C PHE A 301 3.28 28.14 21.31
N LYS A 302 1.96 28.00 21.21
CA LYS A 302 1.22 26.75 21.39
C LYS A 302 0.63 26.32 20.06
N LEU A 303 0.20 25.09 19.98
CA LEU A 303 -0.52 24.51 18.84
C LEU A 303 -2.01 24.82 19.03
N LEU A 304 -2.59 25.55 18.08
CA LEU A 304 -4.01 25.92 18.06
C LEU A 304 -4.75 25.00 17.07
N ASP A 305 -5.74 24.32 17.55
CA ASP A 305 -6.76 23.68 16.70
C ASP A 305 -7.81 24.73 16.34
N PRO A 306 -7.96 25.10 15.06
CA PRO A 306 -8.89 26.15 14.64
C PRO A 306 -10.36 25.77 14.76
N ASP A 307 -10.70 24.46 14.78
CA ASP A 307 -12.07 23.97 14.81
C ASP A 307 -12.63 23.97 16.25
N SER A 308 -11.80 23.64 17.22
CA SER A 308 -12.17 23.60 18.65
C SER A 308 -11.69 24.80 19.46
N GLU A 309 -10.86 25.68 18.88
CA GLU A 309 -10.15 26.79 19.54
C GLU A 309 -9.23 26.31 20.69
N ALA A 310 -8.98 25.01 20.81
CA ALA A 310 -8.11 24.46 21.82
C ALA A 310 -6.63 24.81 21.54
N GLN A 311 -5.91 25.21 22.59
CA GLN A 311 -4.50 25.51 22.52
C GLN A 311 -3.73 24.57 23.43
N VAL A 312 -2.85 23.78 22.86
CA VAL A 312 -2.02 22.83 23.59
C VAL A 312 -0.53 23.13 23.39
N GLY A 313 0.24 22.96 24.44
CA GLY A 313 1.69 23.01 24.40
C GLY A 313 2.31 21.64 24.63
N SER A 314 3.56 21.63 25.12
CA SER A 314 4.28 20.43 25.51
C SER A 314 5.00 20.69 26.84
N ASP A 315 4.66 19.92 27.86
CA ASP A 315 5.28 20.08 29.20
C ASP A 315 6.59 19.30 29.33
N ASP A 316 6.87 18.40 28.40
CA ASP A 316 8.04 17.51 28.32
C ASP A 316 8.90 17.74 27.06
N ALA A 317 8.61 18.78 26.27
CA ALA A 317 9.41 19.09 25.10
C ALA A 317 10.86 19.37 25.49
N GLU A 318 11.76 18.50 25.10
CA GLU A 318 13.18 18.59 25.38
C GLU A 318 14.00 18.81 24.13
N ALA A 319 14.83 19.85 24.15
CA ALA A 319 15.78 20.12 23.08
C ALA A 319 17.04 19.26 23.29
N THR A 320 17.29 18.39 22.35
CA THR A 320 18.46 17.52 22.28
C THR A 320 19.33 17.88 21.10
N THR A 321 20.54 17.37 21.12
CA THR A 321 21.44 17.42 19.95
C THR A 321 21.74 15.97 19.57
N ASP A 322 21.49 15.63 18.31
CA ASP A 322 21.82 14.28 17.85
C ASP A 322 23.34 14.08 17.73
N ASP A 323 23.77 12.88 17.41
CA ASP A 323 25.18 12.48 17.28
C ASP A 323 25.95 13.23 16.17
N LYS A 324 25.22 13.90 15.26
CA LYS A 324 25.78 14.75 14.19
C LYS A 324 25.69 16.26 14.49
N GLY A 325 25.18 16.63 15.65
CA GLY A 325 25.09 18.03 16.09
C GLY A 325 23.80 18.74 15.68
N ASN A 326 22.81 18.05 15.12
CA ASN A 326 21.53 18.64 14.75
C ASN A 326 20.65 18.86 15.97
N LYS A 327 19.98 20.01 16.03
CA LYS A 327 19.03 20.31 17.10
C LYS A 327 17.69 19.70 16.82
N VAL A 328 17.22 18.89 17.76
CA VAL A 328 15.93 18.19 17.72
C VAL A 328 15.18 18.45 19.02
N ILE A 329 13.90 18.74 18.91
CA ILE A 329 12.98 18.82 20.06
C ILE A 329 11.99 17.66 19.91
N ASN A 330 11.92 16.81 20.91
CA ASN A 330 10.91 15.77 21.01
C ASN A 330 10.07 16.03 22.27
N GLY A 331 8.80 15.68 22.20
CA GLY A 331 7.86 15.80 23.32
C GLY A 331 6.51 15.23 23.03
N THR A 332 5.63 15.29 24.03
CA THR A 332 4.22 14.98 23.89
C THR A 332 3.40 16.27 23.82
N ILE A 333 2.31 16.28 23.07
CA ILE A 333 1.35 17.39 23.04
C ILE A 333 0.25 17.17 24.08
N GLY A 334 -0.45 18.25 24.46
CA GLY A 334 -1.53 18.22 25.47
C GLY A 334 -1.17 18.96 26.76
N GLY A 335 0.09 19.38 26.92
CA GLY A 335 0.56 20.20 28.02
C GLY A 335 0.19 21.67 27.89
N ASN A 336 0.58 22.45 28.91
CA ASN A 336 0.32 23.89 28.97
C ASN A 336 1.55 24.75 28.63
N THR A 337 2.75 24.17 28.62
CA THR A 337 4.00 24.90 28.37
C THR A 337 4.13 25.22 26.89
N ALA A 338 4.36 26.51 26.59
CA ALA A 338 4.59 26.93 25.20
C ALA A 338 5.98 26.48 24.72
N ILE A 339 6.06 26.20 23.43
CA ILE A 339 7.27 25.77 22.72
C ILE A 339 8.02 27.01 22.25
N SER A 340 9.32 27.09 22.54
CA SER A 340 10.16 28.22 22.15
C SER A 340 11.16 27.83 21.08
N LEU A 341 11.14 28.54 19.94
CA LEU A 341 12.09 28.38 18.84
C LEU A 341 12.73 29.70 18.49
N SER A 342 14.02 29.68 18.15
CA SER A 342 14.72 30.85 17.58
C SER A 342 14.32 31.04 16.11
N ALA A 343 14.66 32.20 15.54
CA ALA A 343 14.55 32.41 14.10
C ALA A 343 15.27 31.29 13.32
N GLY A 344 14.68 30.83 12.21
CA GLY A 344 15.21 29.72 11.38
C GLY A 344 14.13 28.88 10.72
N THR A 345 14.55 27.90 9.95
CA THR A 345 13.68 26.93 9.28
C THR A 345 13.63 25.63 10.08
N TYR A 346 12.45 25.09 10.27
CA TYR A 346 12.19 23.90 11.06
C TYR A 346 11.23 22.95 10.33
N ARG A 347 11.54 21.66 10.34
CA ARG A 347 10.52 20.65 10.10
C ARG A 347 9.77 20.44 11.40
N ILE A 348 8.46 20.69 11.38
CA ILE A 348 7.57 20.47 12.52
C ILE A 348 6.62 19.34 12.18
N SER A 349 6.60 18.33 13.01
CA SER A 349 5.72 17.17 12.91
C SER A 349 4.95 17.02 14.22
N VAL A 350 3.63 17.02 14.12
CA VAL A 350 2.72 16.87 15.25
C VAL A 350 1.73 15.76 14.93
N SER A 351 1.67 14.74 15.76
CA SER A 351 0.62 13.73 15.69
C SER A 351 -0.40 13.96 16.79
N MET A 352 -1.59 14.43 16.44
CA MET A 352 -2.72 14.48 17.36
C MET A 352 -3.24 13.08 17.70
N LYS A 353 -3.00 12.12 16.82
CA LYS A 353 -3.38 10.72 16.98
C LYS A 353 -2.57 10.04 18.09
N PHE A 354 -1.27 10.26 18.13
CA PHE A 354 -0.35 9.65 19.08
C PHE A 354 0.15 10.63 20.16
N ASN A 355 -0.37 11.85 20.15
CA ASN A 355 0.03 12.93 21.07
C ASN A 355 1.55 13.22 21.05
N THR A 356 2.18 13.15 19.87
CA THR A 356 3.64 13.36 19.76
C THR A 356 3.98 14.64 19.02
N LEU A 357 5.13 15.21 19.38
CA LEU A 357 5.74 16.37 18.75
C LEU A 357 7.19 16.06 18.42
N GLN A 358 7.61 16.39 17.20
CA GLN A 358 9.02 16.42 16.83
C GLN A 358 9.32 17.67 16.00
N ILE A 359 10.36 18.39 16.37
CA ILE A 359 10.83 19.57 15.65
C ILE A 359 12.32 19.39 15.35
N VAL A 360 12.69 19.48 14.07
CA VAL A 360 14.08 19.40 13.62
C VAL A 360 14.45 20.73 12.99
N LYS A 361 15.53 21.35 13.48
CA LYS A 361 16.08 22.56 12.85
C LYS A 361 16.75 22.19 11.52
N ILE A 362 16.38 22.88 10.46
CA ILE A 362 16.92 22.63 9.10
C ILE A 362 17.97 23.72 8.81
N GLU A 363 19.22 23.33 8.75
CA GLU A 363 20.34 24.22 8.43
C GLU A 363 20.72 24.13 6.94
N SER A 364 20.46 22.99 6.30
CA SER A 364 20.72 22.75 4.88
C SER A 364 19.80 21.70 4.30
N MET A 365 19.66 21.71 2.99
CA MET A 365 19.04 20.64 2.20
C MET A 365 19.93 20.34 0.99
N GLY A 366 20.16 19.07 0.70
CA GLY A 366 20.96 18.65 -0.45
C GLY A 366 20.34 17.46 -1.17
N LEU A 367 20.70 17.32 -2.43
CA LEU A 367 20.32 16.17 -3.27
C LEU A 367 21.53 15.23 -3.37
N ILE A 368 21.37 13.97 -3.03
CA ILE A 368 22.42 12.95 -3.04
C ILE A 368 21.95 11.71 -3.79
N GLY A 369 22.83 11.02 -4.50
CA GLY A 369 22.46 9.78 -5.18
C GLY A 369 23.22 9.54 -6.48
N SER A 370 23.17 8.33 -7.00
CA SER A 370 23.86 7.95 -8.25
C SER A 370 23.38 8.73 -9.48
N ALA A 371 22.18 9.32 -9.42
CA ALA A 371 21.69 10.23 -10.45
C ALA A 371 22.38 11.60 -10.42
N THR A 372 23.00 12.02 -9.30
CA THR A 372 23.59 13.34 -9.13
C THR A 372 25.09 13.34 -9.47
N VAL A 373 25.64 14.53 -9.76
CA VAL A 373 27.07 14.68 -10.08
C VAL A 373 27.98 14.21 -8.94
N GLY A 374 27.56 14.34 -7.69
CA GLY A 374 28.31 13.94 -6.49
C GLY A 374 28.18 12.48 -6.11
N GLY A 375 27.31 11.72 -6.78
CA GLY A 375 26.99 10.34 -6.40
C GLY A 375 26.43 10.27 -4.97
N TRP A 376 26.72 9.16 -4.30
CA TRP A 376 26.36 8.95 -2.88
C TRP A 376 27.37 9.56 -1.89
N ASP A 377 28.45 10.17 -2.40
CA ASP A 377 29.56 10.68 -1.59
C ASP A 377 29.41 12.17 -1.25
N LYS A 378 28.78 12.94 -2.15
CA LYS A 378 28.69 14.38 -2.01
C LYS A 378 27.33 14.91 -2.44
N GLU A 379 26.70 15.70 -1.57
CA GLU A 379 25.45 16.37 -1.87
C GLU A 379 25.61 17.49 -2.91
N THR A 380 24.56 17.65 -3.73
CA THR A 380 24.31 18.86 -4.51
C THR A 380 23.40 19.77 -3.67
N PRO A 381 23.88 20.94 -3.19
CA PRO A 381 23.08 21.81 -2.35
C PRO A 381 21.83 22.32 -3.06
N LEU A 382 20.71 22.35 -2.36
CA LEU A 382 19.44 22.95 -2.80
C LEU A 382 19.31 24.36 -2.21
N VAL A 383 18.73 25.28 -2.97
CA VAL A 383 18.46 26.66 -2.55
C VAL A 383 17.02 26.74 -2.05
N TYR A 384 16.84 27.35 -0.89
CA TYR A 384 15.52 27.55 -0.28
C TYR A 384 14.85 28.81 -0.84
N ASP A 385 13.59 28.66 -1.27
CA ASP A 385 12.67 29.76 -1.60
C ASP A 385 11.68 29.92 -0.45
N ALA A 386 11.81 31.02 0.31
CA ALA A 386 10.97 31.27 1.48
C ALA A 386 9.52 31.65 1.12
N VAL A 387 9.25 32.12 -0.09
CA VAL A 387 7.90 32.49 -0.54
C VAL A 387 7.13 31.24 -0.95
N ALA A 388 7.76 30.40 -1.76
CA ALA A 388 7.19 29.14 -2.21
C ALA A 388 7.28 28.01 -1.16
N ASN A 389 8.12 28.19 -0.13
CA ASN A 389 8.49 27.16 0.85
C ASN A 389 8.96 25.87 0.18
N THR A 390 9.88 26.02 -0.77
CA THR A 390 10.46 24.92 -1.55
C THR A 390 11.98 24.99 -1.54
N TYR A 391 12.62 23.85 -1.77
CA TYR A 391 14.06 23.79 -2.05
C TYR A 391 14.27 23.41 -3.52
N SER A 392 15.19 24.05 -4.21
CA SER A 392 15.42 23.71 -5.61
C SER A 392 16.89 23.84 -6.04
N VAL A 393 17.26 23.13 -7.11
CA VAL A 393 18.55 23.25 -7.78
C VAL A 393 18.41 22.93 -9.27
N VAL A 394 19.20 23.57 -10.11
CA VAL A 394 19.42 23.14 -11.48
C VAL A 394 20.72 22.35 -11.51
N THR A 395 20.67 21.10 -11.92
CA THR A 395 21.81 20.18 -11.93
C THR A 395 21.68 19.11 -13.02
N THR A 396 22.80 18.50 -13.39
CA THR A 396 22.78 17.34 -14.27
C THR A 396 22.31 16.11 -13.51
N LEU A 397 21.29 15.42 -14.05
CA LEU A 397 20.86 14.11 -13.61
C LEU A 397 21.23 13.05 -14.64
N THR A 398 21.66 11.89 -14.15
CA THR A 398 22.08 10.74 -14.97
C THR A 398 20.95 9.74 -15.05
N LYS A 399 20.61 9.31 -16.29
CA LYS A 399 19.59 8.29 -16.58
C LYS A 399 19.80 7.02 -15.76
N ASP A 400 18.67 6.41 -15.36
CA ASP A 400 18.59 5.18 -14.56
C ASP A 400 19.30 5.26 -13.19
N GLY A 401 19.68 6.47 -12.77
CA GLY A 401 20.23 6.72 -11.43
C GLY A 401 19.15 6.92 -10.38
N GLU A 402 19.58 6.83 -9.12
CA GLU A 402 18.71 7.07 -7.95
C GLU A 402 19.18 8.32 -7.21
N TYR A 403 18.25 8.98 -6.52
CA TYR A 403 18.55 10.15 -5.71
C TYR A 403 17.62 10.26 -4.51
N LYS A 404 18.03 11.07 -3.54
CA LYS A 404 17.23 11.36 -2.34
C LYS A 404 17.55 12.76 -1.84
N PRO A 405 16.55 13.61 -1.57
CA PRO A 405 16.76 14.84 -0.80
C PRO A 405 17.04 14.49 0.67
N ARG A 406 18.00 15.14 1.29
CA ARG A 406 18.22 15.02 2.73
C ARG A 406 18.59 16.35 3.36
N ALA A 407 18.16 16.56 4.60
CA ALA A 407 18.49 17.74 5.37
C ALA A 407 19.73 17.51 6.24
N ASN A 408 20.48 18.58 6.48
CA ASN A 408 21.58 18.64 7.43
C ASN A 408 22.67 17.57 7.23
N ASP A 409 22.89 17.14 5.99
CA ASP A 409 23.82 16.05 5.65
C ASP A 409 23.62 14.78 6.54
N ASN A 410 22.35 14.46 6.86
CA ASN A 410 22.00 13.39 7.78
C ASN A 410 20.96 12.44 7.18
N TRP A 411 21.28 11.15 7.12
CA TRP A 411 20.37 10.11 6.59
C TRP A 411 19.09 9.97 7.41
N GLY A 412 19.12 10.26 8.72
CA GLY A 412 17.92 10.30 9.55
C GLY A 412 16.91 11.39 9.17
N TYR A 413 17.32 12.32 8.28
CA TYR A 413 16.51 13.45 7.83
C TYR A 413 16.38 13.49 6.31
N ALA A 414 16.22 12.34 5.69
CA ALA A 414 16.01 12.21 4.25
C ALA A 414 14.51 12.16 3.91
N ILE A 415 14.15 12.64 2.72
CA ILE A 415 12.82 12.49 2.16
C ILE A 415 12.87 11.31 1.19
N ASP A 416 12.12 10.26 1.47
CA ASP A 416 12.06 9.07 0.63
C ASP A 416 11.10 9.21 -0.57
N ALA A 417 11.00 8.19 -1.41
CA ALA A 417 10.16 8.21 -2.60
C ALA A 417 8.65 8.31 -2.29
N ASP A 418 8.24 7.95 -1.07
CA ASP A 418 6.87 8.12 -0.59
C ASP A 418 6.61 9.54 -0.04
N GLY A 419 7.62 10.40 -0.01
CA GLY A 419 7.55 11.75 0.55
C GLY A 419 7.63 11.81 2.07
N ILE A 420 8.14 10.77 2.72
CA ILE A 420 8.24 10.67 4.17
C ILE A 420 9.64 11.11 4.61
N PHE A 421 9.70 11.97 5.62
CA PHE A 421 10.95 12.45 6.22
C PHE A 421 11.43 11.48 7.31
N ARG A 422 12.36 10.60 6.97
CA ARG A 422 12.83 9.51 7.86
C ARG A 422 14.20 8.97 7.47
N ASP A 423 14.77 8.13 8.34
CA ASP A 423 15.86 7.23 7.98
C ASP A 423 15.33 6.06 7.14
N GLY A 424 16.11 5.62 6.16
CA GLY A 424 15.73 4.54 5.25
C GLY A 424 14.71 4.98 4.19
N GLY A 425 13.76 4.10 3.87
CA GLY A 425 12.81 4.26 2.76
C GLY A 425 13.46 4.18 1.38
N ASP A 426 12.63 4.10 0.34
CA ASP A 426 13.10 3.96 -1.03
C ASP A 426 13.67 5.27 -1.60
N ASN A 427 14.57 5.16 -2.56
CA ASN A 427 15.11 6.29 -3.28
C ASN A 427 14.19 6.66 -4.44
N PHE A 428 14.18 7.94 -4.82
CA PHE A 428 13.59 8.36 -6.10
C PHE A 428 14.43 7.79 -7.23
N LYS A 429 13.78 7.29 -8.28
CA LYS A 429 14.41 6.84 -9.52
C LYS A 429 14.29 7.93 -10.57
N PHE A 430 15.38 8.19 -11.28
CA PHE A 430 15.39 9.10 -12.41
C PHE A 430 15.34 8.32 -13.72
N GLU A 431 14.21 8.39 -14.41
CA GLU A 431 13.95 7.65 -15.66
C GLU A 431 14.18 8.51 -16.92
N GLY A 432 14.45 9.83 -16.74
CA GLY A 432 14.70 10.74 -17.85
C GLY A 432 16.06 10.52 -18.52
N GLU A 433 16.29 11.14 -19.68
CA GLU A 433 17.61 11.11 -20.33
C GLU A 433 18.64 11.90 -19.53
N THR A 434 19.91 11.51 -19.61
CA THR A 434 20.98 12.26 -18.94
C THR A 434 21.04 13.70 -19.46
N GLY A 435 20.90 14.66 -18.56
CA GLY A 435 20.83 16.07 -18.94
C GLY A 435 20.68 17.01 -17.75
N GLU A 436 20.49 18.29 -18.03
CA GLU A 436 20.26 19.32 -17.03
C GLU A 436 18.78 19.42 -16.69
N TYR A 437 18.47 19.40 -15.38
CA TYR A 437 17.11 19.42 -14.84
C TYR A 437 17.03 20.36 -13.65
N LYS A 438 15.87 21.00 -13.48
CA LYS A 438 15.50 21.67 -12.24
C LYS A 438 14.78 20.67 -11.33
N VAL A 439 15.38 20.41 -10.17
CA VAL A 439 14.77 19.59 -9.13
C VAL A 439 14.16 20.53 -8.08
N ILE A 440 12.90 20.31 -7.73
CA ILE A 440 12.14 21.09 -6.75
C ILE A 440 11.63 20.13 -5.68
N VAL A 441 11.96 20.41 -4.42
CA VAL A 441 11.44 19.70 -3.24
C VAL A 441 10.42 20.59 -2.57
N ASP A 442 9.16 20.22 -2.61
CA ASP A 442 8.07 20.92 -1.96
C ASP A 442 7.88 20.39 -0.54
N VAL A 443 8.03 21.26 0.43
CA VAL A 443 7.99 20.94 1.87
C VAL A 443 6.82 21.60 2.61
N ASN A 444 5.81 22.06 1.82
CA ASN A 444 4.63 22.72 2.36
C ASN A 444 3.69 21.77 3.11
N LYS A 445 3.66 20.50 2.74
CA LYS A 445 2.69 19.55 3.24
C LYS A 445 3.21 18.12 3.14
N HIS A 446 2.98 17.32 4.16
CA HIS A 446 3.23 15.87 4.15
C HIS A 446 2.14 15.10 3.38
N PRO A 447 2.47 14.09 2.54
CA PRO A 447 3.82 13.70 2.16
C PRO A 447 4.49 14.79 1.30
N PHE A 448 5.80 14.96 1.46
CA PHE A 448 6.59 15.90 0.68
C PHE A 448 6.74 15.43 -0.76
N THR A 449 6.84 16.36 -1.70
CA THR A 449 6.93 15.99 -3.11
C THR A 449 8.22 16.47 -3.75
N VAL A 450 8.70 15.71 -4.72
CA VAL A 450 9.87 16.08 -5.53
C VAL A 450 9.45 16.11 -7.00
N LYS A 451 9.64 17.28 -7.62
CA LYS A 451 9.41 17.47 -9.06
C LYS A 451 10.74 17.59 -9.77
N VAL A 452 10.89 16.92 -10.90
CA VAL A 452 12.05 17.03 -11.79
C VAL A 452 11.59 17.56 -13.12
N LEU A 453 12.08 18.74 -13.48
CA LEU A 453 11.64 19.47 -14.66
C LEU A 453 12.82 19.60 -15.65
N SER A 454 12.57 19.28 -16.92
CA SER A 454 13.57 19.51 -17.98
C SER A 454 13.83 21.00 -18.14
N THR A 455 15.09 21.41 -18.16
CA THR A 455 15.44 22.82 -18.49
C THR A 455 15.24 23.15 -19.97
N ALA A 456 14.93 22.17 -20.82
CA ALA A 456 14.51 22.40 -22.19
C ALA A 456 13.12 23.02 -22.32
N PHE A 457 12.30 22.96 -21.26
CA PHE A 457 10.98 23.55 -21.18
C PHE A 457 10.94 24.71 -20.17
N PRO A 458 9.95 25.63 -20.25
CA PRO A 458 9.74 26.64 -19.24
C PRO A 458 9.56 26.00 -17.86
N THR A 459 10.26 26.50 -16.86
CA THR A 459 10.20 26.00 -15.48
C THR A 459 9.28 26.80 -14.58
N GLU A 460 8.69 27.84 -15.12
CA GLU A 460 7.67 28.67 -14.45
C GLU A 460 6.35 27.91 -14.42
N GLU A 461 5.74 27.80 -13.26
CA GLU A 461 4.41 27.20 -13.10
C GLU A 461 3.30 28.11 -13.66
N PHE A 462 3.54 29.40 -13.66
CA PHE A 462 2.59 30.41 -14.09
C PHE A 462 3.19 31.38 -15.12
N ILE A 463 2.31 31.86 -16.02
CA ILE A 463 2.52 33.08 -16.80
C ILE A 463 1.34 34.01 -16.55
N TYR A 464 1.55 35.31 -16.68
CA TYR A 464 0.59 36.33 -16.30
C TYR A 464 0.16 37.16 -17.52
N ILE A 465 -1.08 37.67 -17.54
CA ILE A 465 -1.70 38.32 -18.68
C ILE A 465 -1.90 39.82 -18.42
N PRO A 466 -0.86 40.68 -18.40
CA PRO A 466 -1.04 42.10 -18.38
C PRO A 466 -1.59 42.60 -19.74
N GLY A 467 -2.58 43.51 -19.70
CA GLY A 467 -3.21 44.00 -20.91
C GLY A 467 -4.19 45.14 -20.67
N ASN A 468 -4.91 45.56 -21.71
CA ASN A 468 -5.90 46.65 -21.68
C ASN A 468 -6.99 46.38 -20.63
N HIS A 469 -7.42 45.13 -20.48
CA HIS A 469 -8.49 44.71 -19.58
C HIS A 469 -8.21 45.01 -18.10
N GLN A 470 -6.95 45.21 -17.70
CA GLN A 470 -6.55 45.46 -16.30
C GLN A 470 -5.51 46.61 -16.15
N GLY A 471 -5.26 47.38 -17.22
CA GLY A 471 -4.40 48.57 -17.19
C GLY A 471 -2.91 48.28 -17.24
N TRP A 472 -2.48 47.17 -17.82
CA TRP A 472 -1.08 46.81 -18.09
C TRP A 472 -0.22 46.67 -16.81
N ASN A 473 -0.80 46.28 -15.68
CA ASN A 473 -0.07 46.06 -14.44
C ASN A 473 0.19 44.58 -14.19
N PRO A 474 1.44 44.07 -14.40
CA PRO A 474 1.75 42.67 -14.21
C PRO A 474 1.54 42.17 -12.76
N ALA A 475 1.71 43.07 -11.77
CA ALA A 475 1.61 42.70 -10.36
C ALA A 475 0.21 42.17 -9.96
N VAL A 476 -0.84 42.58 -10.69
CA VAL A 476 -2.22 42.14 -10.45
C VAL A 476 -2.83 41.43 -11.68
N ALA A 477 -1.99 40.97 -12.59
CA ALA A 477 -2.44 40.29 -13.80
C ALA A 477 -2.94 38.88 -13.49
N GLN A 478 -3.92 38.42 -14.27
CA GLN A 478 -4.44 37.07 -14.23
C GLN A 478 -3.33 36.06 -14.59
N ALA A 479 -3.34 34.89 -13.96
CA ALA A 479 -2.36 33.84 -14.20
C ALA A 479 -2.94 32.68 -15.02
N LEU A 480 -2.19 32.22 -16.01
CA LEU A 480 -2.33 30.89 -16.59
C LEU A 480 -1.34 29.94 -15.92
N ARG A 481 -1.75 28.70 -15.73
CA ARG A 481 -0.95 27.66 -15.05
C ARG A 481 -0.62 26.50 -15.99
N THR A 482 0.60 25.99 -15.87
CA THR A 482 0.95 24.66 -16.36
C THR A 482 1.06 23.68 -15.19
N SER A 483 0.40 22.52 -15.27
CA SER A 483 0.54 21.42 -14.27
C SER A 483 1.69 20.48 -14.66
N ASP A 484 1.94 20.37 -15.96
CA ASP A 484 2.82 19.35 -16.53
C ASP A 484 4.20 19.89 -16.92
N PHE A 485 4.38 21.22 -16.85
CA PHE A 485 5.61 21.93 -17.21
C PHE A 485 6.09 21.62 -18.65
N ASP A 486 5.12 21.39 -19.52
CA ASP A 486 5.32 21.10 -20.95
C ASP A 486 5.32 22.34 -21.86
N GLY A 487 5.21 23.53 -21.25
CA GLY A 487 5.10 24.80 -21.94
C GLY A 487 3.67 25.14 -22.37
N VAL A 488 2.68 24.34 -21.95
CA VAL A 488 1.25 24.63 -22.21
C VAL A 488 0.62 25.19 -20.94
N TYR A 489 0.23 26.46 -21.00
CA TYR A 489 -0.40 27.19 -19.90
C TYR A 489 -1.90 27.35 -20.13
N LYS A 490 -2.70 27.09 -19.11
CA LYS A 490 -4.16 27.12 -19.18
C LYS A 490 -4.75 27.97 -18.06
N GLY A 491 -5.83 28.68 -18.35
CA GLY A 491 -6.53 29.48 -17.35
C GLY A 491 -7.60 30.34 -17.96
N PHE A 492 -8.09 31.30 -17.18
CA PHE A 492 -9.21 32.18 -17.56
C PHE A 492 -8.82 33.63 -17.41
N SER A 493 -9.34 34.45 -18.31
CA SER A 493 -9.30 35.90 -18.18
C SER A 493 -10.47 36.56 -18.92
N ASN A 494 -10.94 37.68 -18.35
CA ASN A 494 -11.84 38.58 -19.04
C ASN A 494 -11.02 39.53 -19.92
N LEU A 495 -10.88 39.18 -21.20
CA LEU A 495 -10.04 39.90 -22.15
C LEU A 495 -10.81 41.02 -22.87
N ASN A 496 -10.11 42.11 -23.19
CA ASN A 496 -10.60 43.23 -24.01
C ASN A 496 -9.38 43.95 -24.63
N GLY A 497 -9.16 43.80 -25.93
CA GLY A 497 -8.09 44.48 -26.65
C GLY A 497 -6.71 43.81 -26.47
N ASP A 498 -5.66 44.62 -26.38
CA ASP A 498 -4.29 44.18 -26.38
C ASP A 498 -3.83 43.65 -25.04
N PHE A 499 -2.97 42.59 -25.08
CA PHE A 499 -2.32 41.99 -23.94
C PHE A 499 -1.01 41.31 -24.33
N LYS A 500 -0.24 40.87 -23.34
CA LYS A 500 0.94 40.01 -23.47
C LYS A 500 0.95 38.99 -22.34
N PHE A 501 1.92 38.11 -22.37
CA PHE A 501 2.23 37.26 -21.21
C PHE A 501 3.56 37.67 -20.61
N THR A 502 3.64 37.82 -19.28
CA THR A 502 4.90 37.95 -18.53
C THR A 502 5.20 36.65 -17.79
N LYS A 503 6.48 36.32 -17.68
CA LYS A 503 6.93 35.11 -16.99
C LYS A 503 6.82 35.22 -15.45
N GLN A 504 6.77 36.44 -14.95
CA GLN A 504 6.56 36.78 -13.55
C GLN A 504 5.64 38.01 -13.43
N ARG A 505 5.20 38.32 -12.21
CA ARG A 505 4.36 39.51 -11.94
C ARG A 505 5.16 40.83 -12.04
N ASN A 506 6.01 40.95 -13.07
CA ASN A 506 6.80 42.12 -13.40
C ASN A 506 7.22 42.08 -14.88
N TRP A 507 7.79 43.16 -15.37
CA TRP A 507 8.31 43.27 -16.75
C TRP A 507 9.77 42.85 -16.93
N ASP A 508 10.49 42.60 -15.84
CA ASP A 508 11.95 42.44 -15.87
C ASP A 508 12.42 41.01 -16.24
N ASN A 509 11.55 40.04 -16.06
CA ASN A 509 11.90 38.61 -16.18
C ASN A 509 11.47 37.97 -17.51
N GLY A 510 11.20 38.78 -18.51
CA GLY A 510 10.83 38.35 -19.86
C GLY A 510 9.35 38.15 -20.09
N GLU A 511 8.99 38.11 -21.35
CA GLU A 511 7.59 38.08 -21.82
C GLU A 511 7.44 37.11 -23.00
N TYR A 512 6.21 36.61 -23.20
CA TYR A 512 5.77 36.01 -24.45
C TYR A 512 4.79 37.01 -25.11
N ASN A 513 5.16 37.46 -26.28
CA ASN A 513 4.40 38.44 -27.06
C ASN A 513 3.94 37.84 -28.39
N SER A 514 3.38 38.65 -29.28
CA SER A 514 2.85 38.15 -30.56
C SER A 514 3.91 37.45 -31.43
N SER A 515 5.20 37.73 -31.28
CA SER A 515 6.25 37.07 -32.05
C SER A 515 6.56 35.65 -31.58
N HIS A 516 6.08 35.27 -30.40
CA HIS A 516 6.27 33.92 -29.87
C HIS A 516 5.20 32.93 -30.39
N PHE A 517 4.09 33.45 -30.91
CA PHE A 517 3.01 32.61 -31.41
C PHE A 517 2.91 32.70 -32.92
N SER A 518 2.75 31.59 -33.58
CA SER A 518 2.57 31.47 -35.02
C SER A 518 1.14 31.09 -35.41
N THR A 519 0.38 30.51 -34.46
CA THR A 519 -0.99 30.06 -34.64
C THR A 519 -1.91 30.73 -33.61
N TYR A 520 -3.01 31.28 -34.08
CA TYR A 520 -4.01 31.96 -33.26
C TYR A 520 -5.40 31.43 -33.57
N GLU A 521 -6.16 31.08 -32.54
CA GLU A 521 -7.55 30.61 -32.67
C GLU A 521 -8.49 31.34 -31.71
N GLY A 522 -9.81 31.29 -31.99
CA GLY A 522 -10.83 31.88 -31.14
C GLY A 522 -10.92 33.40 -31.21
N GLY A 523 -10.50 33.97 -32.32
CA GLY A 523 -10.55 35.42 -32.56
C GLY A 523 -9.32 36.20 -32.13
N LEU A 524 -8.31 35.53 -31.61
CA LEU A 524 -6.99 36.10 -31.30
C LEU A 524 -6.24 36.47 -32.57
N ALA A 525 -5.45 37.51 -32.52
CA ALA A 525 -4.54 37.93 -33.61
C ALA A 525 -3.34 38.72 -33.05
N PRO A 526 -2.22 38.81 -33.80
CA PRO A 526 -1.21 39.82 -33.51
C PRO A 526 -1.82 41.24 -33.58
N SER A 527 -1.44 42.09 -32.62
CA SER A 527 -1.83 43.50 -32.69
C SER A 527 -1.18 44.21 -33.87
N THR A 528 -1.88 45.17 -34.45
CA THR A 528 -1.35 46.01 -35.55
C THR A 528 -0.34 47.05 -35.07
N ASP A 529 -0.25 47.29 -33.77
CA ASP A 529 0.50 48.37 -33.14
C ASP A 529 1.77 47.87 -32.41
N GLY A 530 2.38 46.82 -32.85
CA GLY A 530 3.61 46.34 -32.22
C GLY A 530 3.63 44.87 -31.82
N SER A 531 4.23 44.52 -30.69
CA SER A 531 4.43 43.13 -30.27
C SER A 531 3.31 42.56 -29.40
N ASN A 532 2.16 43.22 -29.30
CA ASN A 532 1.05 42.74 -28.48
C ASN A 532 0.23 41.66 -29.19
N ILE A 533 -0.54 40.93 -28.40
CA ILE A 533 -1.60 40.01 -28.84
C ILE A 533 -2.92 40.77 -28.66
N ASN A 534 -3.84 40.65 -29.59
CA ASN A 534 -5.13 41.34 -29.54
C ASN A 534 -6.31 40.38 -29.47
N MET A 535 -7.23 40.61 -28.52
CA MET A 535 -8.57 40.04 -28.48
C MET A 535 -9.59 41.12 -28.78
N PRO A 536 -10.10 41.24 -30.02
CA PRO A 536 -10.96 42.34 -30.44
C PRO A 536 -12.36 42.30 -29.82
N THR A 537 -12.83 41.16 -29.43
CA THR A 537 -14.13 40.95 -28.77
C THR A 537 -13.97 40.85 -27.27
N ALA A 538 -14.57 41.75 -26.51
CA ALA A 538 -14.58 41.69 -25.06
C ALA A 538 -15.36 40.44 -24.57
N GLY A 539 -14.85 39.74 -23.60
CA GLY A 539 -15.50 38.54 -23.07
C GLY A 539 -14.65 37.75 -22.06
N PHE A 540 -15.26 36.75 -21.45
CA PHE A 540 -14.59 35.83 -20.54
C PHE A 540 -14.14 34.60 -21.32
N TYR A 541 -12.82 34.33 -21.29
CA TYR A 541 -12.21 33.31 -22.14
C TYR A 541 -11.45 32.27 -21.33
N TYR A 542 -11.57 31.03 -21.75
CA TYR A 542 -10.59 29.99 -21.47
C TYR A 542 -9.44 30.13 -22.46
N ILE A 543 -8.22 30.24 -21.96
CA ILE A 543 -7.02 30.52 -22.74
C ILE A 543 -6.08 29.34 -22.62
N VAL A 544 -5.53 28.85 -23.74
CA VAL A 544 -4.45 27.90 -23.81
C VAL A 544 -3.32 28.53 -24.60
N ALA A 545 -2.16 28.67 -23.94
CA ALA A 545 -0.95 29.20 -24.52
C ALA A 545 0.14 28.11 -24.54
N ASP A 546 0.39 27.52 -25.69
CA ASP A 546 1.52 26.63 -25.94
C ASP A 546 2.72 27.45 -26.42
N VAL A 547 3.57 27.81 -25.47
CA VAL A 547 4.73 28.66 -25.75
C VAL A 547 5.88 27.91 -26.42
N MET A 548 5.84 26.58 -26.47
CA MET A 548 6.84 25.75 -27.15
C MET A 548 6.54 25.58 -28.63
N ASN A 549 5.27 25.34 -28.97
CA ASN A 549 4.82 25.18 -30.34
C ASN A 549 4.36 26.50 -30.98
N GLY A 550 4.25 27.55 -30.17
CA GLY A 550 3.77 28.87 -30.63
C GLY A 550 2.29 28.87 -31.03
N GLU A 551 1.47 28.16 -30.28
CA GLU A 551 0.01 28.07 -30.50
C GLU A 551 -0.73 28.79 -29.37
N LEU A 552 -1.69 29.62 -29.70
CA LEU A 552 -2.51 30.38 -28.76
C LEU A 552 -3.97 30.25 -29.11
N THR A 553 -4.77 29.72 -28.19
CA THR A 553 -6.22 29.57 -28.38
C THR A 553 -6.99 30.27 -27.28
N ALA A 554 -8.18 30.85 -27.63
CA ALA A 554 -9.11 31.38 -26.66
C ALA A 554 -10.53 30.88 -26.98
N THR A 555 -11.21 30.33 -26.00
CA THR A 555 -12.59 29.86 -26.12
C THR A 555 -13.47 30.75 -25.24
N ALA A 556 -14.42 31.45 -25.82
CA ALA A 556 -15.42 32.21 -25.05
C ALA A 556 -16.25 31.28 -24.19
N THR A 557 -16.44 31.61 -22.92
CA THR A 557 -17.13 30.73 -21.97
C THR A 557 -18.29 31.44 -21.28
N THR A 558 -19.37 30.66 -21.10
CA THR A 558 -20.46 30.92 -20.16
C THR A 558 -20.46 29.73 -19.17
N TRP A 559 -20.88 29.99 -17.94
CA TRP A 559 -20.73 28.97 -16.88
C TRP A 559 -22.06 28.52 -16.30
N GLY A 560 -22.14 27.26 -15.92
CA GLY A 560 -23.29 26.64 -15.27
C GLY A 560 -22.88 25.66 -14.18
N ILE A 561 -23.84 25.36 -13.31
CA ILE A 561 -23.74 24.39 -12.23
C ILE A 561 -24.59 23.17 -12.58
N ILE A 562 -24.01 21.99 -12.54
CA ILE A 562 -24.66 20.73 -12.83
C ILE A 562 -24.36 19.71 -11.74
N GLY A 563 -25.28 18.80 -11.45
CA GLY A 563 -25.05 17.74 -10.47
C GLY A 563 -26.33 17.24 -9.85
N ASP A 564 -26.29 16.08 -9.22
CA ASP A 564 -27.43 15.48 -8.54
C ASP A 564 -27.99 16.33 -7.38
N ALA A 565 -27.22 17.30 -6.89
CA ALA A 565 -27.68 18.30 -5.93
C ALA A 565 -28.55 19.40 -6.55
N THR A 566 -28.53 19.60 -7.89
CA THR A 566 -29.30 20.63 -8.60
C THR A 566 -30.69 20.13 -9.02
N ALA A 567 -31.58 21.05 -9.38
CA ALA A 567 -32.96 20.73 -9.75
C ALA A 567 -33.10 19.77 -10.94
N ASP A 568 -32.20 19.89 -11.93
CA ASP A 568 -32.24 19.06 -13.15
C ASP A 568 -31.22 17.92 -13.14
N GLY A 569 -30.54 17.71 -12.01
CA GLY A 569 -29.51 16.68 -11.85
C GLY A 569 -28.36 16.86 -12.83
N TRP A 570 -27.88 15.76 -13.41
CA TRP A 570 -26.81 15.75 -14.43
C TRP A 570 -27.33 15.97 -15.86
N ASN A 571 -28.59 16.38 -16.05
CA ASN A 571 -29.19 16.52 -17.37
C ASN A 571 -29.07 17.93 -17.96
N SER A 572 -29.12 18.98 -17.12
CA SER A 572 -29.10 20.37 -17.55
C SER A 572 -28.43 21.28 -16.54
N ASP A 573 -27.73 22.28 -17.04
CA ASP A 573 -27.03 23.25 -16.21
C ASP A 573 -27.98 24.28 -15.59
N GLN A 574 -27.62 24.72 -14.40
CA GLN A 574 -28.17 25.92 -13.80
C GLN A 574 -27.23 27.09 -14.15
N ASN A 575 -27.62 27.92 -15.09
CA ASN A 575 -26.77 28.97 -15.64
C ASN A 575 -26.35 29.99 -14.58
N MET A 576 -25.09 30.39 -14.63
CA MET A 576 -24.51 31.46 -13.82
C MET A 576 -24.47 32.79 -14.63
N THR A 577 -24.42 33.90 -13.92
CA THR A 577 -24.31 35.23 -14.51
C THR A 577 -22.97 35.86 -14.11
N TRP A 578 -22.27 36.47 -15.08
CA TRP A 578 -21.03 37.18 -14.79
C TRP A 578 -21.33 38.51 -14.05
N ASP A 579 -20.69 38.68 -12.91
CA ASP A 579 -20.67 39.90 -12.11
C ASP A 579 -19.34 40.63 -12.34
N SER A 580 -19.38 41.74 -13.06
CA SER A 580 -18.19 42.52 -13.42
C SER A 580 -17.56 43.26 -12.24
N ASP A 581 -18.34 43.57 -11.20
CA ASP A 581 -17.83 44.28 -10.03
C ASP A 581 -17.10 43.32 -9.09
N LYS A 582 -17.62 42.13 -8.95
CA LYS A 582 -17.00 41.03 -8.16
C LYS A 582 -15.98 40.24 -8.95
N LYS A 583 -15.96 40.33 -10.28
CA LYS A 583 -15.13 39.56 -11.20
C LYS A 583 -15.32 38.03 -11.00
N CYS A 584 -16.54 37.59 -10.84
CA CYS A 584 -16.87 36.18 -10.66
C CYS A 584 -18.18 35.81 -11.36
N TRP A 585 -18.43 34.54 -11.54
CA TRP A 585 -19.72 34.01 -11.96
C TRP A 585 -20.61 33.76 -10.75
N THR A 586 -21.88 34.20 -10.81
CA THR A 586 -22.79 34.15 -9.68
C THR A 586 -24.07 33.40 -9.99
N ALA A 587 -24.60 32.66 -9.02
CA ALA A 587 -25.94 32.09 -9.07
C ALA A 587 -26.53 31.96 -7.65
N THR A 588 -27.87 32.03 -7.57
CA THR A 588 -28.59 31.66 -6.34
C THR A 588 -29.40 30.41 -6.62
N LEU A 589 -29.07 29.30 -5.96
CA LEU A 589 -29.68 27.99 -6.18
C LEU A 589 -30.17 27.36 -4.88
N THR A 590 -31.29 26.62 -4.97
CA THR A 590 -31.69 25.70 -3.93
C THR A 590 -31.16 24.30 -4.29
N LEU A 591 -30.29 23.79 -3.47
CA LEU A 591 -29.64 22.49 -3.64
C LEU A 591 -30.24 21.45 -2.69
N THR A 592 -30.17 20.19 -3.09
CA THR A 592 -30.39 19.02 -2.23
C THR A 592 -29.05 18.46 -1.75
N ASP A 593 -29.07 17.53 -0.77
CA ASP A 593 -27.87 16.79 -0.43
C ASP A 593 -27.39 16.00 -1.65
N GLY A 594 -26.13 16.14 -2.00
CA GLY A 594 -25.58 15.48 -3.19
C GLY A 594 -24.25 16.11 -3.66
N THR A 595 -23.99 16.01 -4.96
CA THR A 595 -22.79 16.54 -5.57
C THR A 595 -23.11 17.52 -6.70
N MET A 596 -22.18 18.45 -6.96
CA MET A 596 -22.26 19.39 -8.07
C MET A 596 -20.90 19.60 -8.73
N LYS A 597 -20.92 20.19 -9.92
CA LYS A 597 -19.73 20.57 -10.66
C LYS A 597 -19.99 21.83 -11.47
N PHE A 598 -18.96 22.61 -11.75
CA PHE A 598 -19.04 23.74 -12.65
C PHE A 598 -18.55 23.32 -14.04
N ARG A 599 -19.29 23.68 -15.09
CA ARG A 599 -18.85 23.48 -16.48
C ARG A 599 -19.19 24.67 -17.38
N ALA A 600 -18.42 24.80 -18.45
CA ALA A 600 -18.60 25.86 -19.41
C ALA A 600 -19.40 25.40 -20.64
N ASN A 601 -20.19 26.31 -21.19
CA ASN A 601 -20.86 26.16 -22.49
C ASN A 601 -21.72 24.89 -22.60
N ASP A 602 -22.36 24.46 -21.51
CA ASP A 602 -23.18 23.25 -21.40
C ASP A 602 -22.40 21.95 -21.82
N GLY A 603 -21.07 22.00 -21.87
CA GLY A 603 -20.19 20.93 -22.32
C GLY A 603 -19.26 20.40 -21.21
N TRP A 604 -18.64 19.24 -21.46
CA TRP A 604 -17.69 18.66 -20.53
C TRP A 604 -16.23 18.96 -20.85
N ASP A 605 -15.94 19.60 -21.99
CA ASP A 605 -14.56 19.89 -22.41
C ASP A 605 -13.85 20.87 -21.46
N ILE A 606 -14.61 21.83 -20.91
CA ILE A 606 -14.12 22.81 -19.95
C ILE A 606 -14.98 22.72 -18.70
N ASN A 607 -14.44 22.10 -17.67
CA ASN A 607 -15.11 21.96 -16.38
C ASN A 607 -14.12 22.09 -15.24
N VAL A 608 -14.60 22.53 -14.08
CA VAL A 608 -13.81 22.64 -12.85
C VAL A 608 -14.54 22.04 -11.67
N GLY A 609 -13.79 21.41 -10.78
CA GLY A 609 -14.27 20.81 -9.55
C GLY A 609 -13.15 20.68 -8.54
N GLY A 610 -13.36 19.93 -7.46
CA GLY A 610 -12.40 19.75 -6.38
C GLY A 610 -12.93 20.22 -5.05
N LYS A 611 -12.15 21.03 -4.33
CA LYS A 611 -12.57 21.69 -3.09
C LYS A 611 -13.03 23.11 -3.35
N VAL A 612 -13.93 23.64 -2.51
CA VAL A 612 -14.45 25.02 -2.63
C VAL A 612 -13.34 26.07 -2.67
N ASP A 613 -12.23 25.85 -1.98
CA ASP A 613 -11.08 26.75 -1.86
C ASP A 613 -9.92 26.38 -2.80
N ASP A 614 -10.05 25.28 -3.58
CA ASP A 614 -9.01 24.82 -4.52
C ASP A 614 -9.67 24.02 -5.66
N LEU A 615 -10.16 24.73 -6.67
CA LEU A 615 -10.75 24.13 -7.86
C LEU A 615 -9.68 23.84 -8.91
N SER A 616 -9.83 22.74 -9.62
CA SER A 616 -8.95 22.33 -10.72
C SER A 616 -9.74 21.91 -11.95
N PHE A 617 -9.08 21.96 -13.13
CA PHE A 617 -9.65 21.42 -14.37
C PHE A 617 -9.90 19.93 -14.24
N GLY A 618 -11.12 19.49 -14.56
CA GLY A 618 -11.52 18.10 -14.46
C GLY A 618 -11.59 17.54 -13.03
N GLY A 619 -11.38 18.38 -11.99
CA GLY A 619 -11.37 17.97 -10.58
C GLY A 619 -12.63 17.26 -10.13
N ASP A 620 -12.63 16.64 -8.96
CA ASP A 620 -13.75 15.86 -8.41
C ASP A 620 -15.03 16.70 -8.24
N ASN A 621 -16.17 16.05 -8.13
CA ASN A 621 -17.43 16.74 -7.83
C ASN A 621 -17.41 17.31 -6.41
N LEU A 622 -17.97 18.51 -6.22
CA LEU A 622 -18.12 19.13 -4.90
C LEU A 622 -19.31 18.53 -4.17
N SER A 623 -19.09 18.04 -2.96
CA SER A 623 -20.17 17.59 -2.08
C SER A 623 -20.86 18.80 -1.44
N VAL A 624 -22.19 18.83 -1.45
CA VAL A 624 -22.99 19.93 -0.92
C VAL A 624 -24.15 19.41 -0.06
N SER A 625 -24.54 20.19 0.93
CA SER A 625 -25.71 19.89 1.76
C SER A 625 -26.94 20.67 1.28
N ALA A 626 -28.13 20.16 1.59
CA ALA A 626 -29.39 20.79 1.23
C ALA A 626 -29.49 22.22 1.79
N GLY A 627 -29.95 23.14 0.95
CA GLY A 627 -30.15 24.55 1.30
C GLY A 627 -30.20 25.45 0.12
N THR A 628 -30.57 26.73 0.34
CA THR A 628 -30.47 27.79 -0.67
C THR A 628 -29.16 28.53 -0.47
N TYR A 629 -28.36 28.64 -1.55
CA TYR A 629 -27.03 29.23 -1.50
C TYR A 629 -26.89 30.35 -2.54
N ASP A 630 -26.19 31.41 -2.14
CA ASP A 630 -25.53 32.32 -3.08
C ASP A 630 -24.15 31.72 -3.37
N ILE A 631 -23.91 31.43 -4.65
CA ILE A 631 -22.70 30.76 -5.13
C ILE A 631 -21.92 31.73 -6.01
N GLU A 632 -20.66 31.95 -5.70
CA GLU A 632 -19.74 32.78 -6.48
C GLU A 632 -18.56 31.91 -6.93
N LEU A 633 -18.28 31.90 -8.24
CA LEU A 633 -17.20 31.10 -8.84
C LEU A 633 -16.12 32.05 -9.38
N TYR A 634 -14.92 31.95 -8.80
CA TYR A 634 -13.74 32.75 -9.13
C TYR A 634 -12.75 31.92 -9.95
N LEU A 635 -12.63 32.18 -11.22
CA LEU A 635 -11.80 31.45 -12.18
C LEU A 635 -10.55 32.21 -12.60
N GLU A 636 -10.54 33.54 -12.51
CA GLU A 636 -9.35 34.33 -12.72
C GLU A 636 -8.41 34.21 -11.50
N ARG A 637 -7.17 33.77 -11.73
CA ARG A 637 -6.15 33.68 -10.68
C ARG A 637 -5.44 35.06 -10.56
N THR A 638 -6.00 35.95 -9.78
CA THR A 638 -5.47 37.33 -9.64
C THR A 638 -4.70 37.51 -8.31
N ASP A 639 -5.41 37.39 -7.20
CA ASP A 639 -4.88 37.64 -5.87
C ASP A 639 -4.28 36.39 -5.24
N SER A 640 -4.74 35.22 -5.70
CA SER A 640 -4.19 33.91 -5.39
C SER A 640 -4.01 33.10 -6.67
N ASP A 641 -3.07 32.18 -6.70
CA ASP A 641 -2.82 31.33 -7.86
C ASP A 641 -3.78 30.12 -7.93
N VAL A 642 -4.92 30.18 -7.23
CA VAL A 642 -5.97 29.16 -7.21
C VAL A 642 -7.29 29.66 -7.79
N MET A 643 -8.07 28.77 -8.39
CA MET A 643 -9.48 28.95 -8.68
C MET A 643 -10.29 28.47 -7.49
N TYR A 644 -11.35 29.17 -7.13
CA TYR A 644 -12.16 28.79 -5.97
C TYR A 644 -13.63 29.20 -6.15
N CYS A 645 -14.49 28.70 -5.28
CA CYS A 645 -15.86 29.20 -5.18
C CYS A 645 -16.20 29.54 -3.72
N THR A 646 -17.20 30.38 -3.55
CA THR A 646 -17.83 30.60 -2.25
C THR A 646 -19.26 30.14 -2.29
N MET A 647 -19.76 29.63 -1.18
CA MET A 647 -21.14 29.18 -1.04
C MET A 647 -21.72 29.70 0.28
N THR A 648 -22.52 30.76 0.18
CA THR A 648 -23.15 31.38 1.34
C THR A 648 -24.59 30.92 1.47
N LYS A 649 -24.87 30.17 2.54
CA LYS A 649 -26.23 29.67 2.83
C LYS A 649 -27.13 30.83 3.26
N LYS A 650 -28.34 30.91 2.65
CA LYS A 650 -29.37 31.88 3.00
C LYS A 650 -30.21 31.50 4.18
#